data_56d459da7e9b15ec39affe083340337f
#
_entry.id   56d459da7e9b15ec39affe083340337f
#
_cell.length_a   1.000
_cell.length_b   1.000
_cell.length_c   1.000
_cell.angle_alpha   90.00
_cell.angle_beta   90.00
_cell.angle_gamma   90.00
#
_symmetry.space_group_name_H-M   'P 1'
#
loop_
_entity.id
_entity.type
_entity.pdbx_description
1 polymer ?
#
loop_
_entity_poly.entity_id
_entity_poly.type
_entity_poly.pdbx_seq_one_letter_code
_entity_poly.pdbx_strand_id
1 'polypeptide(L)'
;MTEFQGKIELDIRDSEPDWGPYAAPTAPENSPNVLYLVWDDTGIATWDCFGGLVEMPAMTRVAERGVRLTQFHTTALCSPTRASLLTGRNATTVGMATIEEFTDGFPNCNGRIPADTALLSEVLNERGYNTYCVGKWHLTPLEECSMASTKRHWPTSRGFERFYGFMGGETDQWYPDLVYDNHPVNPPGTPEDGYHLSKDIADKTIEFIRDAKVIVPDKPWFSYVCPGAGHAPHHVFKEWADKYAGKFDMGYERYREIALEKQKSMGLVPPDTELSPINPYLDVKGPQGEPWPLQDTVRPWDSLNDEEKRLFSRMAEVFAGFLSYTDAQIGRILDYLEESGQLDNTIIVVISDNGASGEGGPNGSVNEGKFFNGYIDTVEESMKLFDHLGGPETYNHYPIGWAMAFNTPYKLYKRYASHEGGIADSAIISWPNGIAAHGEVRDNYVNVSDITPTVYDLMNVTPPETVKGIPQNPLDGVSFKAALADPAADTGKTTQFYTMLGTRGIWHDGWFANTVHAATPAGWSHFDQDRWEVYHIAKDRSQCHDLAGEQPEKLEELKALWFSEAAKYNGLPLADLNLMETLTRFRPYLVGERNSYVYYPDCADVGIGAAAEIRGRSFAVLADVTVDTTGAEGVLFKQGGAHGGHVLFIQDGRLHYVYNFLGERQQLVSSAGPIPLGRHLLGVRYERKGTVANSHTPLGDLTLYFDHNPVG
;
A
#
# COMPACT_ATOMS: atom_id res chain seq x y z
N MET A 1 20.66 19.52 24.80
CA MET A 1 21.06 20.87 24.33
C MET A 1 22.24 21.32 25.17
N THR A 2 23.33 21.71 24.55
CA THR A 2 24.46 22.34 25.22
C THR A 2 24.00 23.66 25.83
N GLU A 3 24.42 23.96 27.08
CA GLU A 3 24.15 25.27 27.69
C GLU A 3 24.95 26.36 27.01
N PHE A 4 24.39 27.56 26.94
CA PHE A 4 25.07 28.74 26.42
C PHE A 4 26.34 29.02 27.25
N GLN A 5 27.50 29.03 26.59
CA GLN A 5 28.81 29.24 27.21
C GLN A 5 29.39 30.64 26.91
N GLY A 6 28.66 31.47 26.16
CA GLY A 6 29.05 32.82 25.82
C GLY A 6 28.95 33.79 27.01
N LYS A 7 29.28 35.06 26.77
CA LYS A 7 29.17 36.14 27.76
C LYS A 7 28.09 37.15 27.34
N ILE A 8 27.18 37.48 28.26
CA ILE A 8 26.12 38.46 28.02
C ILE A 8 26.43 39.74 28.84
N GLU A 9 26.69 40.83 28.14
CA GLU A 9 26.81 42.15 28.70
C GLU A 9 25.70 43.06 28.17
N LEU A 10 25.63 44.33 28.67
CA LEU A 10 24.61 45.28 28.24
C LEU A 10 24.74 45.61 26.74
N ASP A 11 25.97 45.76 26.26
CA ASP A 11 26.29 46.04 24.86
C ASP A 11 26.75 44.76 24.16
N ILE A 12 26.21 44.53 22.96
CA ILE A 12 26.58 43.36 22.15
C ILE A 12 28.06 43.33 21.79
N ARG A 13 28.71 44.52 21.73
CA ARG A 13 30.13 44.65 21.44
C ARG A 13 31.05 44.20 22.58
N ASP A 14 30.50 44.15 23.80
CA ASP A 14 31.19 43.72 25.02
C ASP A 14 30.80 42.26 25.38
N SER A 15 29.85 41.68 24.61
CA SER A 15 29.34 40.32 24.74
C SER A 15 30.10 39.34 23.83
N GLU A 16 30.13 38.05 24.23
CA GLU A 16 30.72 36.95 23.45
C GLU A 16 29.62 35.98 23.02
N PRO A 17 29.39 35.81 21.69
CA PRO A 17 28.38 34.90 21.23
C PRO A 17 28.81 33.43 21.39
N ASP A 18 27.81 32.56 21.60
CA ASP A 18 28.00 31.11 21.53
C ASP A 18 26.89 30.51 20.66
N TRP A 19 27.25 29.94 19.51
CA TRP A 19 26.35 29.29 18.58
C TRP A 19 26.11 27.81 18.89
N GLY A 20 26.89 27.23 19.82
CA GLY A 20 26.82 25.81 20.15
C GLY A 20 25.43 25.30 20.50
N PRO A 21 24.64 25.99 21.36
CA PRO A 21 23.26 25.58 21.71
C PRO A 21 22.26 25.66 20.55
N TYR A 22 22.57 26.42 19.51
CA TYR A 22 21.70 26.73 18.36
C TYR A 22 22.15 26.04 17.08
N ALA A 23 23.27 25.30 17.12
CA ALA A 23 23.76 24.54 15.97
C ALA A 23 22.82 23.37 15.64
N ALA A 24 22.58 23.13 14.36
CA ALA A 24 21.88 21.95 13.93
C ALA A 24 22.65 20.67 14.33
N PRO A 25 21.96 19.58 14.65
CA PRO A 25 22.61 18.28 14.88
C PRO A 25 23.46 17.88 13.68
N THR A 26 24.60 17.25 13.92
CA THR A 26 25.45 16.69 12.87
C THR A 26 25.63 15.19 13.10
N ALA A 27 25.52 14.42 12.02
CA ALA A 27 25.80 12.98 12.08
C ALA A 27 27.31 12.73 12.28
N PRO A 28 27.70 11.61 12.89
CA PRO A 28 29.09 11.20 12.95
C PRO A 28 29.72 11.10 11.56
N GLU A 29 31.02 11.36 11.48
CA GLU A 29 31.76 11.24 10.23
C GLU A 29 31.64 9.83 9.64
N ASN A 30 31.51 9.73 8.33
CA ASN A 30 31.31 8.47 7.60
C ASN A 30 30.01 7.69 7.95
N SER A 31 29.04 8.33 8.59
CA SER A 31 27.71 7.70 8.78
C SER A 31 27.13 7.23 7.43
N PRO A 32 26.57 6.00 7.34
CA PRO A 32 25.99 5.51 6.10
C PRO A 32 24.70 6.26 5.77
N ASN A 33 24.39 6.39 4.48
CA ASN A 33 23.04 6.72 4.04
C ASN A 33 22.11 5.51 4.27
N VAL A 34 20.80 5.76 4.30
CA VAL A 34 19.79 4.71 4.43
C VAL A 34 18.75 4.87 3.33
N LEU A 35 18.50 3.81 2.57
CA LEU A 35 17.48 3.75 1.53
C LEU A 35 16.52 2.60 1.83
N TYR A 36 15.26 2.92 2.11
CA TYR A 36 14.19 1.93 2.14
C TYR A 36 13.45 1.96 0.80
N LEU A 37 13.41 0.83 0.11
CA LEU A 37 12.63 0.60 -1.11
C LEU A 37 11.50 -0.36 -0.78
N VAL A 38 10.27 0.13 -0.76
CA VAL A 38 9.10 -0.66 -0.37
C VAL A 38 8.20 -0.86 -1.58
N TRP A 39 8.23 -2.08 -2.13
CA TRP A 39 7.32 -2.54 -3.17
C TRP A 39 5.94 -2.84 -2.57
N ASP A 40 4.91 -2.78 -3.41
CA ASP A 40 3.52 -2.91 -3.01
C ASP A 40 2.90 -4.14 -3.67
N ASP A 41 2.23 -5.01 -2.91
CA ASP A 41 1.51 -6.18 -3.42
C ASP A 41 2.33 -7.17 -4.27
N THR A 42 3.63 -7.31 -4.02
CA THR A 42 4.48 -8.22 -4.79
C THR A 42 4.80 -9.49 -4.00
N GLY A 43 4.19 -10.61 -4.36
CA GLY A 43 4.49 -11.90 -3.73
C GLY A 43 5.92 -12.38 -3.97
N ILE A 44 6.41 -13.27 -3.11
CA ILE A 44 7.79 -13.74 -3.09
C ILE A 44 8.25 -14.37 -4.42
N ALA A 45 7.35 -15.03 -5.15
CA ALA A 45 7.68 -15.66 -6.43
C ALA A 45 7.46 -14.72 -7.64
N THR A 46 7.39 -13.41 -7.44
CA THR A 46 7.27 -12.45 -8.52
C THR A 46 8.63 -12.12 -9.11
N TRP A 47 9.60 -11.74 -8.27
CA TRP A 47 10.91 -11.24 -8.68
C TRP A 47 11.84 -12.39 -9.12
N ASP A 48 12.58 -12.19 -10.21
CA ASP A 48 13.52 -13.19 -10.74
C ASP A 48 14.61 -13.58 -9.73
N CYS A 49 15.09 -12.64 -8.91
CA CYS A 49 16.06 -12.92 -7.84
C CYS A 49 15.48 -13.74 -6.66
N PHE A 50 14.14 -13.95 -6.61
CA PHE A 50 13.45 -14.86 -5.70
C PHE A 50 12.78 -16.05 -6.42
N GLY A 51 13.21 -16.36 -7.65
CA GLY A 51 12.72 -17.50 -8.42
C GLY A 51 11.51 -17.21 -9.30
N GLY A 52 10.98 -16.00 -9.30
CA GLY A 52 9.92 -15.54 -10.19
C GLY A 52 10.34 -15.44 -11.67
N LEU A 53 9.39 -15.03 -12.52
CA LEU A 53 9.62 -14.88 -13.95
C LEU A 53 9.52 -13.43 -14.43
N VAL A 54 9.35 -12.48 -13.54
CA VAL A 54 9.41 -11.05 -13.85
C VAL A 54 10.86 -10.57 -13.76
N GLU A 55 11.36 -10.02 -14.84
CA GLU A 55 12.74 -9.54 -14.93
C GLU A 55 12.89 -8.21 -14.17
N MET A 56 13.71 -8.22 -13.12
CA MET A 56 13.94 -7.08 -12.23
C MET A 56 15.45 -6.88 -11.97
N PRO A 57 16.20 -6.43 -12.98
CA PRO A 57 17.66 -6.34 -12.91
C PRO A 57 18.18 -5.39 -11.81
N ALA A 58 17.42 -4.34 -11.44
CA ALA A 58 17.83 -3.47 -10.35
C ALA A 58 17.74 -4.19 -8.99
N MET A 59 16.66 -4.99 -8.77
CA MET A 59 16.53 -5.81 -7.55
C MET A 59 17.58 -6.90 -7.52
N THR A 60 17.86 -7.56 -8.64
CA THR A 60 18.94 -8.55 -8.76
C THR A 60 20.31 -7.93 -8.42
N ARG A 61 20.61 -6.72 -8.90
CA ARG A 61 21.83 -5.99 -8.55
C ARG A 61 21.95 -5.72 -7.05
N VAL A 62 20.86 -5.35 -6.37
CA VAL A 62 20.88 -5.16 -4.90
C VAL A 62 21.08 -6.51 -4.19
N ALA A 63 20.43 -7.59 -4.66
CA ALA A 63 20.55 -8.93 -4.10
C ALA A 63 21.99 -9.48 -4.22
N GLU A 64 22.65 -9.26 -5.35
CA GLU A 64 24.06 -9.67 -5.58
C GLU A 64 25.06 -8.93 -4.68
N ARG A 65 24.70 -7.73 -4.22
CA ARG A 65 25.52 -6.87 -3.35
C ARG A 65 25.14 -6.98 -1.86
N GLY A 66 24.19 -7.84 -1.52
CA GLY A 66 23.62 -7.97 -0.18
C GLY A 66 23.18 -9.37 0.15
N VAL A 67 22.18 -9.45 0.99
CA VAL A 67 21.62 -10.69 1.54
C VAL A 67 20.13 -10.75 1.27
N ARG A 68 19.65 -11.86 0.71
CA ARG A 68 18.22 -12.18 0.58
C ARG A 68 17.73 -12.92 1.82
N LEU A 69 16.61 -12.49 2.38
CA LEU A 69 15.95 -13.12 3.51
C LEU A 69 14.82 -14.03 2.99
N THR A 70 14.85 -15.31 3.30
CA THR A 70 13.86 -16.29 2.79
C THR A 70 12.74 -16.60 3.76
N GLN A 71 12.85 -16.13 4.99
CA GLN A 71 11.81 -16.17 6.01
C GLN A 71 11.56 -14.76 6.57
N PHE A 72 11.41 -13.77 5.67
CA PHE A 72 10.98 -12.44 6.04
C PHE A 72 9.45 -12.40 6.03
N HIS A 73 8.87 -11.82 7.10
CA HIS A 73 7.43 -11.79 7.29
C HIS A 73 6.92 -10.37 7.53
N THR A 74 5.79 -10.07 6.91
CA THR A 74 5.06 -8.79 6.99
C THR A 74 3.77 -8.93 7.82
N THR A 75 2.80 -8.05 7.63
CA THR A 75 1.52 -8.06 8.35
C THR A 75 0.31 -8.45 7.49
N ALA A 76 0.51 -8.82 6.24
CA ALA A 76 -0.49 -9.11 5.21
C ALA A 76 -1.25 -7.90 4.63
N LEU A 77 -0.94 -6.67 5.05
CA LEU A 77 -1.48 -5.42 4.48
C LEU A 77 -0.48 -4.27 4.59
N CYS A 78 -0.60 -3.31 3.66
CA CYS A 78 0.36 -2.23 3.45
C CYS A 78 0.54 -1.28 4.65
N SER A 79 -0.50 -0.58 5.14
CA SER A 79 -0.36 0.37 6.26
C SER A 79 0.23 -0.27 7.52
N PRO A 80 -0.25 -1.44 7.99
CA PRO A 80 0.33 -2.11 9.15
C PRO A 80 1.80 -2.47 8.97
N THR A 81 2.20 -2.99 7.80
CA THR A 81 3.60 -3.30 7.49
C THR A 81 4.47 -2.05 7.47
N ARG A 82 4.01 -0.96 6.83
CA ARG A 82 4.73 0.32 6.76
C ARG A 82 4.89 0.95 8.14
N ALA A 83 3.86 0.87 9.00
CA ALA A 83 3.93 1.30 10.39
C ALA A 83 4.98 0.48 11.17
N SER A 84 4.94 -0.85 11.07
CA SER A 84 5.90 -1.74 11.73
C SER A 84 7.33 -1.51 11.25
N LEU A 85 7.53 -1.36 9.94
CA LEU A 85 8.84 -1.07 9.33
C LEU A 85 9.45 0.21 9.89
N LEU A 86 8.68 1.31 9.90
CA LEU A 86 9.21 2.62 10.28
C LEU A 86 9.37 2.79 11.80
N THR A 87 8.63 2.03 12.62
CA THR A 87 8.64 2.18 14.09
C THR A 87 9.43 1.10 14.81
N GLY A 88 9.69 -0.06 14.18
CA GLY A 88 10.26 -1.24 14.86
C GLY A 88 9.31 -1.85 15.89
N ARG A 89 7.99 -1.72 15.71
CA ARG A 89 6.97 -2.21 16.63
C ARG A 89 5.87 -2.95 15.89
N ASN A 90 5.11 -3.79 16.60
CA ASN A 90 3.93 -4.43 16.02
C ASN A 90 2.89 -3.36 15.62
N ALA A 91 2.24 -3.54 14.49
CA ALA A 91 1.26 -2.60 13.96
C ALA A 91 0.11 -2.34 14.94
N THR A 92 -0.34 -3.36 15.66
CA THR A 92 -1.39 -3.26 16.69
C THR A 92 -0.97 -2.43 17.91
N THR A 93 0.31 -2.46 18.28
CA THR A 93 0.86 -1.62 19.36
C THR A 93 0.81 -0.14 19.01
N VAL A 94 0.92 0.18 17.72
CA VAL A 94 0.99 1.57 17.23
C VAL A 94 -0.33 2.09 16.64
N GLY A 95 -1.44 1.37 16.87
CA GLY A 95 -2.77 1.81 16.43
C GLY A 95 -3.11 1.54 14.97
N MET A 96 -2.34 0.67 14.30
CA MET A 96 -2.44 0.38 12.86
C MET A 96 -2.72 -1.10 12.59
N ALA A 97 -3.75 -1.68 13.24
CA ALA A 97 -4.11 -3.09 13.06
C ALA A 97 -4.63 -3.43 11.67
N THR A 98 -5.04 -2.45 10.87
CA THR A 98 -5.47 -2.59 9.48
C THR A 98 -5.13 -1.32 8.68
N ILE A 99 -5.53 -1.24 7.41
CA ILE A 99 -5.34 -0.06 6.58
C ILE A 99 -6.23 1.12 7.04
N GLU A 100 -5.86 2.33 6.63
CA GLU A 100 -6.51 3.57 7.06
C GLU A 100 -8.01 3.61 6.73
N GLU A 101 -8.43 2.98 5.65
CA GLU A 101 -9.82 2.90 5.20
C GLU A 101 -10.70 2.06 6.13
N PHE A 102 -10.13 1.08 6.84
CA PHE A 102 -10.84 0.14 7.71
C PHE A 102 -10.66 0.42 9.20
N THR A 103 -10.02 1.53 9.59
CA THR A 103 -9.85 1.88 11.00
C THR A 103 -11.19 2.06 11.71
N ASP A 104 -11.27 1.64 12.98
CA ASP A 104 -12.53 1.49 13.73
C ASP A 104 -12.57 2.24 15.08
N GLY A 105 -11.49 2.94 15.44
CA GLY A 105 -11.43 3.79 16.63
C GLY A 105 -11.07 3.07 17.94
N PHE A 106 -10.65 1.81 17.91
CA PHE A 106 -10.05 1.13 19.05
C PHE A 106 -8.54 1.46 19.19
N PRO A 107 -7.95 1.27 20.39
CA PRO A 107 -6.53 1.59 20.61
C PRO A 107 -5.57 0.92 19.62
N ASN A 108 -5.87 -0.30 19.19
CA ASN A 108 -5.09 -1.03 18.21
C ASN A 108 -5.37 -0.62 16.76
N CYS A 109 -6.49 0.08 16.49
CA CYS A 109 -7.01 0.29 15.15
C CYS A 109 -7.66 1.68 14.99
N ASN A 110 -6.89 2.74 15.21
CA ASN A 110 -7.39 4.11 15.08
C ASN A 110 -6.69 4.91 13.96
N GLY A 111 -5.69 4.32 13.29
CA GLY A 111 -4.96 4.92 12.19
C GLY A 111 -4.00 6.05 12.59
N ARG A 112 -3.67 6.17 13.87
CA ARG A 112 -2.84 7.27 14.41
C ARG A 112 -1.65 6.72 15.16
N ILE A 113 -0.49 6.70 14.50
CA ILE A 113 0.76 6.33 15.16
C ILE A 113 1.07 7.39 16.23
N PRO A 114 1.12 7.02 17.52
CA PRO A 114 1.25 8.01 18.60
C PRO A 114 2.65 8.63 18.66
N ALA A 115 2.77 9.79 19.32
CA ALA A 115 4.02 10.55 19.39
C ALA A 115 5.09 9.88 20.28
N ASP A 116 4.69 9.00 21.21
CA ASP A 116 5.60 8.17 22.03
C ASP A 116 6.13 6.94 21.24
N THR A 117 5.89 6.93 19.94
CA THR A 117 6.32 5.92 18.99
C THR A 117 6.96 6.61 17.79
N ALA A 118 8.22 6.98 17.94
CA ALA A 118 8.97 7.67 16.89
C ALA A 118 9.22 6.75 15.69
N LEU A 119 9.13 7.33 14.50
CA LEU A 119 9.57 6.73 13.26
C LEU A 119 11.10 6.85 13.11
N LEU A 120 11.69 5.97 12.32
CA LEU A 120 13.12 6.05 11.97
C LEU A 120 13.50 7.44 11.44
N SER A 121 12.64 8.06 10.63
CA SER A 121 12.81 9.42 10.11
C SER A 121 12.97 10.47 11.21
N GLU A 122 12.14 10.40 12.28
CA GLU A 122 12.22 11.33 13.40
C GLU A 122 13.54 11.19 14.16
N VAL A 123 13.98 9.93 14.36
CA VAL A 123 15.24 9.63 15.06
C VAL A 123 16.46 10.08 14.24
N LEU A 124 16.47 9.80 12.95
CA LEU A 124 17.60 10.15 12.08
C LEU A 124 17.66 11.66 11.82
N ASN A 125 16.52 12.34 11.72
CA ASN A 125 16.49 13.80 11.60
C ASN A 125 17.13 14.49 12.83
N GLU A 126 16.80 14.05 14.07
CA GLU A 126 17.43 14.55 15.27
C GLU A 126 18.92 14.19 15.38
N ARG A 127 19.42 13.28 14.55
CA ARG A 127 20.83 12.88 14.47
C ARG A 127 21.59 13.51 13.30
N GLY A 128 20.97 14.52 12.64
CA GLY A 128 21.63 15.29 11.61
C GLY A 128 21.56 14.70 10.21
N TYR A 129 20.66 13.77 9.95
CA TYR A 129 20.37 13.26 8.61
C TYR A 129 19.40 14.19 7.87
N ASN A 130 19.53 14.27 6.56
CA ASN A 130 18.42 14.69 5.71
C ASN A 130 17.44 13.52 5.58
N THR A 131 16.14 13.82 5.51
CA THR A 131 15.10 12.78 5.53
C THR A 131 14.05 13.03 4.47
N TYR A 132 13.81 12.04 3.61
CA TYR A 132 12.93 12.16 2.45
C TYR A 132 11.92 11.01 2.40
N CYS A 133 10.66 11.33 2.10
CA CYS A 133 9.61 10.37 1.79
C CYS A 133 9.17 10.61 0.36
N VAL A 134 9.25 9.57 -0.51
CA VAL A 134 8.90 9.69 -1.93
C VAL A 134 8.01 8.52 -2.36
N GLY A 135 6.81 8.82 -2.82
CA GLY A 135 5.79 7.84 -3.24
C GLY A 135 4.69 7.62 -2.21
N LYS A 136 4.25 6.37 -2.05
CA LYS A 136 3.13 5.98 -1.17
C LYS A 136 3.44 6.21 0.30
N TRP A 137 2.54 6.92 1.00
CA TRP A 137 2.60 7.10 2.45
C TRP A 137 1.71 6.12 3.22
N HIS A 138 0.40 6.21 3.05
CA HIS A 138 -0.65 5.35 3.61
C HIS A 138 -0.61 5.17 5.15
N LEU A 139 -0.21 6.22 5.89
CA LEU A 139 -0.12 6.24 7.37
C LEU A 139 -0.76 7.51 7.97
N THR A 140 -1.67 8.15 7.24
CA THR A 140 -2.44 9.30 7.72
C THR A 140 -3.91 8.93 7.74
N PRO A 141 -4.63 9.13 8.87
CA PRO A 141 -6.07 8.88 8.92
C PRO A 141 -6.82 9.55 7.77
N LEU A 142 -7.73 8.82 7.14
CA LEU A 142 -8.47 9.27 5.97
C LEU A 142 -9.11 10.65 6.16
N GLU A 143 -9.66 10.92 7.33
CA GLU A 143 -10.27 12.20 7.70
C GLU A 143 -9.24 13.34 7.90
N GLU A 144 -7.95 13.01 8.03
CA GLU A 144 -6.86 13.98 8.13
C GLU A 144 -6.15 14.23 6.78
N CYS A 145 -6.54 13.54 5.71
CA CYS A 145 -6.02 13.75 4.36
C CYS A 145 -6.71 14.95 3.66
N SER A 146 -6.71 16.13 4.29
CA SER A 146 -7.31 17.33 3.72
C SER A 146 -6.50 18.59 4.06
N MET A 147 -6.73 19.67 3.31
CA MET A 147 -6.05 20.95 3.55
C MET A 147 -6.46 21.61 4.87
N ALA A 148 -7.64 21.30 5.39
CA ALA A 148 -8.15 21.84 6.66
C ALA A 148 -7.74 21.02 7.89
N SER A 149 -7.22 19.79 7.71
CA SER A 149 -6.85 18.91 8.82
C SER A 149 -5.53 19.30 9.48
N THR A 150 -5.31 18.78 10.69
CA THR A 150 -3.98 18.75 11.28
C THR A 150 -3.00 18.00 10.38
N LYS A 151 -1.76 18.44 10.33
CA LYS A 151 -0.69 17.76 9.57
C LYS A 151 0.17 16.83 10.44
N ARG A 152 -0.24 16.56 11.70
CA ARG A 152 0.60 15.84 12.67
C ARG A 152 0.96 14.40 12.26
N HIS A 153 0.12 13.75 11.43
CA HIS A 153 0.37 12.40 10.92
C HIS A 153 0.86 12.39 9.46
N TRP A 154 1.04 13.57 8.87
CA TRP A 154 1.62 13.71 7.54
C TRP A 154 3.13 13.46 7.57
N PRO A 155 3.76 13.03 6.47
CA PRO A 155 5.19 12.72 6.43
C PRO A 155 6.09 13.81 7.03
N THR A 156 5.84 15.07 6.66
CA THR A 156 6.65 16.22 7.10
C THR A 156 6.58 16.49 8.61
N SER A 157 5.52 16.08 9.29
CA SER A 157 5.42 16.16 10.75
C SER A 157 5.98 14.92 11.46
N ARG A 158 6.22 13.84 10.70
CA ARG A 158 6.77 12.58 11.19
C ARG A 158 8.24 12.39 10.79
N GLY A 159 8.98 13.51 10.81
CA GLY A 159 10.43 13.53 10.71
C GLY A 159 10.99 13.51 9.29
N PHE A 160 10.18 13.61 8.24
CA PHE A 160 10.66 13.81 6.88
C PHE A 160 10.73 15.30 6.55
N GLU A 161 11.89 15.77 6.11
CA GLU A 161 12.08 17.17 5.70
C GLU A 161 11.39 17.48 4.36
N ARG A 162 11.26 16.48 3.51
CA ARG A 162 10.58 16.58 2.21
C ARG A 162 9.65 15.38 1.98
N PHE A 163 8.55 15.65 1.33
CA PHE A 163 7.61 14.64 0.85
C PHE A 163 7.20 14.91 -0.59
N TYR A 164 7.21 13.89 -1.42
CA TYR A 164 6.60 13.93 -2.75
C TYR A 164 5.96 12.58 -3.06
N GLY A 165 4.64 12.55 -3.25
CA GLY A 165 3.94 11.29 -3.50
C GLY A 165 2.45 11.38 -3.21
N PHE A 166 1.85 10.30 -2.77
CA PHE A 166 0.41 10.22 -2.51
C PHE A 166 0.11 9.71 -1.09
N MET A 167 -1.04 10.14 -0.56
CA MET A 167 -1.40 9.90 0.84
C MET A 167 -2.15 8.60 1.05
N GLY A 168 -2.91 8.13 0.07
CA GLY A 168 -3.79 6.97 0.13
C GLY A 168 -3.08 5.63 -0.09
N GLY A 169 -3.87 4.55 -0.12
CA GLY A 169 -3.39 3.18 -0.35
C GLY A 169 -3.00 2.89 -1.79
N GLU A 170 -3.60 3.61 -2.73
CA GLU A 170 -3.37 3.48 -4.17
C GLU A 170 -3.53 4.83 -4.86
N THR A 171 -3.07 4.93 -6.08
CA THR A 171 -3.32 6.06 -6.97
C THR A 171 -3.15 5.66 -8.42
N ASP A 172 -3.80 6.37 -9.33
CA ASP A 172 -3.59 6.24 -10.76
C ASP A 172 -2.12 6.56 -11.12
N GLN A 173 -1.47 5.74 -11.96
CA GLN A 173 -0.06 5.95 -12.31
C GLN A 173 0.11 7.00 -13.42
N TRP A 174 -0.96 7.30 -14.17
CA TRP A 174 -1.00 8.29 -15.24
C TRP A 174 -1.47 9.66 -14.74
N TYR A 175 -2.43 9.67 -13.81
CA TYR A 175 -3.05 10.87 -13.21
C TYR A 175 -3.09 10.76 -11.68
N PRO A 176 -1.93 10.67 -11.01
CA PRO A 176 -1.89 10.45 -9.57
C PRO A 176 -2.39 11.64 -8.75
N ASP A 177 -2.94 11.34 -7.57
CA ASP A 177 -3.28 12.33 -6.54
C ASP A 177 -2.01 12.73 -5.76
N LEU A 178 -1.24 13.67 -6.30
CA LEU A 178 0.05 14.05 -5.76
C LEU A 178 -0.03 15.10 -4.66
N VAL A 179 0.88 14.95 -3.71
CA VAL A 179 1.17 15.93 -2.66
C VAL A 179 2.67 16.24 -2.67
N TYR A 180 3.02 17.52 -2.62
CA TYR A 180 4.38 18.00 -2.44
C TYR A 180 4.49 18.70 -1.09
N ASP A 181 5.30 18.15 -0.19
CA ASP A 181 5.38 18.48 1.24
C ASP A 181 3.99 18.43 1.90
N ASN A 182 3.24 19.51 1.94
CA ASN A 182 1.91 19.59 2.55
C ASN A 182 0.83 20.15 1.60
N HIS A 183 1.11 20.20 0.30
CA HIS A 183 0.19 20.77 -0.69
C HIS A 183 -0.11 19.76 -1.80
N PRO A 184 -1.38 19.58 -2.20
CA PRO A 184 -1.75 18.89 -3.43
C PRO A 184 -1.12 19.60 -4.62
N VAL A 185 -0.59 18.81 -5.57
CA VAL A 185 0.00 19.32 -6.81
C VAL A 185 -0.45 18.46 -7.99
N ASN A 186 -0.52 19.05 -9.17
CA ASN A 186 -0.77 18.28 -10.38
C ASN A 186 0.50 17.54 -10.82
N PRO A 187 0.36 16.39 -11.53
CA PRO A 187 1.46 15.75 -12.21
C PRO A 187 2.19 16.74 -13.15
N PRO A 188 3.51 16.64 -13.30
CA PRO A 188 4.27 17.56 -14.15
C PRO A 188 4.09 17.34 -15.66
N GLY A 189 3.33 16.34 -16.07
CA GLY A 189 3.06 16.00 -17.48
C GLY A 189 1.84 15.11 -17.59
N THR A 190 1.55 14.69 -18.82
CA THR A 190 0.46 13.76 -19.16
C THR A 190 1.01 12.45 -19.74
N PRO A 191 0.22 11.38 -19.83
CA PRO A 191 0.66 10.14 -20.48
C PRO A 191 1.18 10.36 -21.91
N GLU A 192 0.59 11.30 -22.67
CA GLU A 192 0.98 11.67 -24.01
C GLU A 192 2.37 12.33 -24.04
N ASP A 193 2.76 13.01 -22.96
CA ASP A 193 4.11 13.58 -22.77
C ASP A 193 5.11 12.55 -22.25
N GLY A 194 4.69 11.29 -22.05
CA GLY A 194 5.50 10.22 -21.49
C GLY A 194 5.58 10.25 -19.95
N TYR A 195 4.63 10.90 -19.30
CA TYR A 195 4.53 10.86 -17.83
C TYR A 195 4.14 9.48 -17.32
N HIS A 196 4.74 9.08 -16.21
CA HIS A 196 4.34 7.92 -15.39
C HIS A 196 4.88 8.11 -13.97
N LEU A 197 4.07 7.78 -12.97
CA LEU A 197 4.41 8.03 -11.56
C LEU A 197 5.71 7.36 -11.11
N SER A 198 5.99 6.11 -11.52
CA SER A 198 7.24 5.44 -11.14
C SER A 198 8.49 6.20 -11.60
N LYS A 199 8.44 6.82 -12.80
CA LYS A 199 9.54 7.67 -13.29
C LYS A 199 9.66 8.94 -12.46
N ASP A 200 8.55 9.57 -12.15
CA ASP A 200 8.51 10.82 -11.38
C ASP A 200 9.04 10.62 -9.95
N ILE A 201 8.67 9.51 -9.30
CA ILE A 201 9.22 9.10 -7.99
C ILE A 201 10.75 8.95 -8.05
N ALA A 202 11.28 8.31 -9.07
CA ALA A 202 12.73 8.16 -9.23
C ALA A 202 13.41 9.51 -9.46
N ASP A 203 12.84 10.35 -10.33
CA ASP A 203 13.35 11.70 -10.62
C ASP A 203 13.39 12.56 -9.33
N LYS A 204 12.34 12.54 -8.51
CA LYS A 204 12.26 13.29 -7.25
C LYS A 204 13.21 12.74 -6.18
N THR A 205 13.38 11.44 -6.11
CA THR A 205 14.36 10.83 -5.19
C THR A 205 15.76 11.30 -5.52
N ILE A 206 16.15 11.26 -6.79
CA ILE A 206 17.46 11.75 -7.27
C ILE A 206 17.60 13.25 -7.02
N GLU A 207 16.55 14.03 -7.32
CA GLU A 207 16.52 15.49 -7.10
C GLU A 207 16.81 15.84 -5.63
N PHE A 208 16.07 15.26 -4.69
CA PHE A 208 16.23 15.57 -3.26
C PHE A 208 17.63 15.20 -2.74
N ILE A 209 18.16 14.04 -3.11
CA ILE A 209 19.51 13.62 -2.72
C ILE A 209 20.55 14.54 -3.33
N ARG A 210 20.47 14.83 -4.63
CA ARG A 210 21.41 15.65 -5.37
C ARG A 210 21.48 17.07 -4.82
N ASP A 211 20.33 17.71 -4.63
CA ASP A 211 20.24 19.10 -4.24
C ASP A 211 20.82 19.33 -2.83
N ALA A 212 20.61 18.37 -1.91
CA ALA A 212 21.24 18.39 -0.59
C ALA A 212 22.75 18.18 -0.65
N LYS A 213 23.20 17.21 -1.44
CA LYS A 213 24.63 16.87 -1.58
C LYS A 213 25.48 17.96 -2.23
N VAL A 214 24.90 18.80 -3.09
CA VAL A 214 25.60 19.98 -3.66
C VAL A 214 25.91 21.00 -2.58
N ILE A 215 25.10 21.10 -1.52
CA ILE A 215 25.25 22.09 -0.45
C ILE A 215 26.12 21.54 0.69
N VAL A 216 25.81 20.32 1.15
CA VAL A 216 26.54 19.64 2.25
C VAL A 216 26.90 18.21 1.83
N PRO A 217 28.02 18.01 1.11
CA PRO A 217 28.38 16.71 0.52
C PRO A 217 28.46 15.55 1.52
N ASP A 218 28.91 15.82 2.73
CA ASP A 218 29.15 14.78 3.75
C ASP A 218 27.93 14.49 4.65
N LYS A 219 26.86 15.28 4.55
CA LYS A 219 25.65 15.05 5.35
C LYS A 219 24.93 13.79 4.84
N PRO A 220 24.74 12.77 5.69
CA PRO A 220 24.01 11.57 5.28
C PRO A 220 22.51 11.83 5.16
N TRP A 221 21.84 10.92 4.48
CA TRP A 221 20.40 10.99 4.24
C TRP A 221 19.69 9.66 4.51
N PHE A 222 18.40 9.74 4.85
CA PHE A 222 17.45 8.66 4.86
C PHE A 222 16.37 8.94 3.83
N SER A 223 16.18 8.03 2.88
CA SER A 223 15.10 8.11 1.89
C SER A 223 14.19 6.88 1.99
N TYR A 224 12.89 7.14 2.17
CA TYR A 224 11.82 6.15 2.17
C TYR A 224 11.10 6.24 0.84
N VAL A 225 11.40 5.30 -0.08
CA VAL A 225 10.95 5.31 -1.47
C VAL A 225 9.94 4.18 -1.68
N CYS A 226 8.71 4.54 -2.04
CA CYS A 226 7.58 3.65 -2.15
C CYS A 226 6.86 3.84 -3.49
N PRO A 227 7.23 3.11 -4.55
CA PRO A 227 6.73 3.38 -5.90
C PRO A 227 5.24 3.05 -6.12
N GLY A 228 4.57 2.36 -5.19
CA GLY A 228 3.19 1.92 -5.36
C GLY A 228 2.99 0.79 -6.38
N ALA A 229 4.04 0.37 -7.07
CA ALA A 229 4.04 -0.81 -7.93
C ALA A 229 4.30 -2.06 -7.06
N GLY A 230 3.64 -3.17 -7.24
CA GLY A 230 2.61 -3.69 -8.15
C GLY A 230 1.17 -3.62 -7.62
N HIS A 231 0.82 -2.66 -6.75
CA HIS A 231 -0.60 -2.45 -6.43
C HIS A 231 -1.38 -2.02 -7.68
N ALA A 232 -2.64 -2.39 -7.76
CA ALA A 232 -3.51 -1.86 -8.82
C ALA A 232 -3.69 -0.33 -8.65
N PRO A 233 -3.95 0.40 -9.74
CA PRO A 233 -4.10 -0.10 -11.10
C PRO A 233 -2.75 -0.51 -11.70
N HIS A 234 -2.74 -1.65 -12.40
CA HIS A 234 -1.54 -2.07 -13.10
C HIS A 234 -1.39 -1.25 -14.39
N HIS A 235 -0.81 -0.08 -14.27
CA HIS A 235 -0.61 0.85 -15.36
C HIS A 235 0.83 0.79 -15.87
N VAL A 236 1.01 0.70 -17.18
CA VAL A 236 2.33 0.72 -17.81
C VAL A 236 2.21 1.00 -19.31
N PHE A 237 3.23 1.60 -19.90
CA PHE A 237 3.35 1.75 -21.35
C PHE A 237 3.27 0.38 -22.05
N LYS A 238 2.51 0.34 -23.14
CA LYS A 238 2.21 -0.89 -23.88
C LYS A 238 3.46 -1.70 -24.24
N GLU A 239 4.53 -1.03 -24.64
CA GLU A 239 5.80 -1.68 -25.03
C GLU A 239 6.46 -2.45 -23.88
N TRP A 240 6.22 -2.07 -22.62
CA TRP A 240 6.72 -2.81 -21.47
C TRP A 240 5.89 -4.06 -21.18
N ALA A 241 4.57 -3.97 -21.30
CA ALA A 241 3.70 -5.14 -21.22
C ALA A 241 3.99 -6.13 -22.38
N ASP A 242 4.23 -5.63 -23.59
CA ASP A 242 4.50 -6.44 -24.79
C ASP A 242 5.84 -7.20 -24.72
N LYS A 243 6.81 -6.81 -23.87
CA LYS A 243 8.01 -7.63 -23.58
C LYS A 243 7.67 -9.00 -23.01
N TYR A 244 6.51 -9.11 -22.37
CA TYR A 244 6.01 -10.33 -21.76
C TYR A 244 5.01 -11.10 -22.62
N ALA A 245 4.72 -10.65 -23.84
CA ALA A 245 3.74 -11.29 -24.71
C ALA A 245 3.98 -12.80 -24.85
N GLY A 246 2.98 -13.60 -24.47
CA GLY A 246 3.01 -15.07 -24.48
C GLY A 246 3.79 -15.73 -23.33
N LYS A 247 4.50 -14.96 -22.48
CA LYS A 247 5.26 -15.54 -21.38
C LYS A 247 4.37 -16.13 -20.26
N PHE A 248 3.10 -15.77 -20.20
CA PHE A 248 2.13 -16.22 -19.21
C PHE A 248 1.07 -17.18 -19.78
N ASP A 249 1.15 -17.55 -21.07
CA ASP A 249 0.23 -18.50 -21.72
C ASP A 249 0.28 -19.92 -21.12
N MET A 250 1.33 -20.21 -20.38
CA MET A 250 1.50 -21.46 -19.65
C MET A 250 0.48 -21.64 -18.52
N GLY A 251 -0.13 -20.56 -18.04
CA GLY A 251 -1.04 -20.52 -16.90
C GLY A 251 -0.38 -20.55 -15.52
N TYR A 252 -1.16 -20.19 -14.50
CA TYR A 252 -0.64 -19.96 -13.17
C TYR A 252 -0.22 -21.25 -12.44
N GLU A 253 -0.83 -22.42 -12.70
CA GLU A 253 -0.36 -23.68 -12.12
C GLU A 253 1.03 -24.07 -12.65
N ARG A 254 1.25 -23.92 -13.96
CA ARG A 254 2.56 -24.20 -14.54
C ARG A 254 3.62 -23.15 -14.12
N TYR A 255 3.21 -21.91 -13.99
CA TYR A 255 4.09 -20.87 -13.41
C TYR A 255 4.60 -21.30 -12.03
N ARG A 256 3.71 -21.78 -11.15
CA ARG A 256 4.06 -22.23 -9.80
C ARG A 256 5.09 -23.35 -9.80
N GLU A 257 4.93 -24.33 -10.68
CA GLU A 257 5.89 -25.42 -10.82
C GLU A 257 7.28 -24.89 -11.20
N ILE A 258 7.35 -24.02 -12.20
CA ILE A 258 8.60 -23.40 -12.66
C ILE A 258 9.24 -22.55 -11.56
N ALA A 259 8.45 -21.73 -10.88
CA ALA A 259 8.93 -20.87 -9.81
C ALA A 259 9.50 -21.67 -8.63
N LEU A 260 8.78 -22.73 -8.19
CA LEU A 260 9.25 -23.60 -7.10
C LEU A 260 10.57 -24.29 -7.46
N GLU A 261 10.70 -24.83 -8.67
CA GLU A 261 11.97 -25.46 -9.11
C GLU A 261 13.13 -24.45 -9.15
N LYS A 262 12.88 -23.22 -9.58
CA LYS A 262 13.88 -22.14 -9.51
C LYS A 262 14.23 -21.80 -8.07
N GLN A 263 13.24 -21.64 -7.18
CA GLN A 263 13.48 -21.39 -5.76
C GLN A 263 14.32 -22.47 -5.09
N LYS A 264 14.04 -23.75 -5.37
CA LYS A 264 14.86 -24.88 -4.91
C LYS A 264 16.29 -24.83 -5.45
N SER A 265 16.45 -24.55 -6.74
CA SER A 265 17.77 -24.48 -7.37
C SER A 265 18.62 -23.32 -6.86
N MET A 266 17.98 -22.24 -6.43
CA MET A 266 18.61 -21.05 -5.86
C MET A 266 18.84 -21.17 -4.34
N GLY A 267 18.37 -22.25 -3.70
CA GLY A 267 18.47 -22.46 -2.25
C GLY A 267 17.58 -21.52 -1.42
N LEU A 268 16.49 -21.03 -2.01
CA LEU A 268 15.55 -20.12 -1.35
C LEU A 268 14.52 -20.86 -0.50
N VAL A 269 14.26 -22.11 -0.84
CA VAL A 269 13.40 -23.01 -0.09
C VAL A 269 14.05 -24.40 0.01
N PRO A 270 13.72 -25.21 1.03
CA PRO A 270 14.19 -26.61 1.14
C PRO A 270 13.86 -27.43 -0.12
N PRO A 271 14.72 -28.40 -0.49
CA PRO A 271 14.52 -29.20 -1.71
C PRO A 271 13.22 -30.05 -1.71
N ASP A 272 12.71 -30.37 -0.54
CA ASP A 272 11.49 -31.15 -0.30
C ASP A 272 10.22 -30.28 -0.16
N THR A 273 10.32 -28.94 -0.33
CA THR A 273 9.17 -28.06 -0.29
C THR A 273 8.13 -28.46 -1.36
N GLU A 274 6.88 -28.55 -0.95
CA GLU A 274 5.74 -28.89 -1.81
C GLU A 274 4.98 -27.63 -2.24
N LEU A 275 4.23 -27.70 -3.35
CA LEU A 275 3.29 -26.67 -3.72
C LEU A 275 2.04 -26.76 -2.83
N SER A 276 1.63 -25.64 -2.25
CA SER A 276 0.35 -25.57 -1.57
C SER A 276 -0.83 -25.87 -2.51
N PRO A 277 -1.93 -26.50 -2.02
CA PRO A 277 -3.09 -26.81 -2.86
C PRO A 277 -3.79 -25.54 -3.35
N ILE A 278 -4.45 -25.65 -4.51
CA ILE A 278 -5.35 -24.63 -5.04
C ILE A 278 -6.66 -24.71 -4.25
N ASN A 279 -7.20 -23.56 -3.84
CA ASN A 279 -8.48 -23.47 -3.14
C ASN A 279 -8.58 -24.40 -1.91
N PRO A 280 -7.66 -24.34 -0.95
CA PRO A 280 -7.62 -25.33 0.15
C PRO A 280 -8.86 -25.32 1.05
N TYR A 281 -9.71 -24.29 0.94
CA TYR A 281 -10.81 -24.04 1.88
C TYR A 281 -12.20 -23.93 1.22
N LEU A 282 -12.36 -24.34 -0.06
CA LEU A 282 -13.65 -24.28 -0.76
C LEU A 282 -14.81 -24.98 -0.02
N ASP A 283 -14.52 -26.10 0.65
CA ASP A 283 -15.51 -26.87 1.39
C ASP A 283 -15.69 -26.38 2.84
N VAL A 284 -14.88 -25.43 3.28
CA VAL A 284 -14.97 -24.87 4.62
C VAL A 284 -16.14 -23.89 4.69
N LYS A 285 -16.89 -24.00 5.77
CA LYS A 285 -18.00 -23.09 6.08
C LYS A 285 -17.64 -22.25 7.29
N GLY A 286 -18.04 -20.98 7.25
CA GLY A 286 -18.04 -20.13 8.42
C GLY A 286 -18.97 -20.65 9.52
N PRO A 287 -18.89 -20.09 10.74
CA PRO A 287 -19.64 -20.56 11.90
C PRO A 287 -21.15 -20.58 11.73
N GLN A 288 -21.70 -19.75 10.86
CA GLN A 288 -23.15 -19.73 10.55
C GLN A 288 -23.48 -20.43 9.22
N GLY A 289 -22.52 -21.11 8.62
CA GLY A 289 -22.68 -21.82 7.36
C GLY A 289 -22.35 -20.98 6.12
N GLU A 290 -21.73 -19.83 6.28
CA GLU A 290 -21.27 -18.97 5.20
C GLU A 290 -20.26 -19.73 4.31
N PRO A 291 -20.38 -19.65 2.99
CA PRO A 291 -19.40 -20.28 2.09
C PRO A 291 -18.06 -19.53 2.12
N TRP A 292 -17.00 -20.20 1.65
CA TRP A 292 -15.77 -19.51 1.28
C TRP A 292 -16.08 -18.45 0.20
N PRO A 293 -15.51 -17.24 0.27
CA PRO A 293 -15.83 -16.16 -0.67
C PRO A 293 -15.54 -16.54 -2.12
N LEU A 294 -16.50 -16.32 -3.00
CA LEU A 294 -16.30 -16.55 -4.43
C LEU A 294 -15.20 -15.65 -5.01
N GLN A 295 -15.08 -14.41 -4.50
CA GLN A 295 -14.03 -13.48 -4.87
C GLN A 295 -12.63 -14.01 -4.54
N ASP A 296 -12.49 -14.87 -3.54
CA ASP A 296 -11.24 -15.49 -3.11
C ASP A 296 -11.08 -16.93 -3.65
N THR A 297 -11.74 -17.25 -4.76
CA THR A 297 -11.72 -18.58 -5.38
C THR A 297 -10.97 -18.54 -6.70
N VAL A 298 -9.93 -19.37 -6.81
CA VAL A 298 -9.15 -19.54 -8.05
C VAL A 298 -9.92 -20.47 -9.01
N ARG A 299 -10.06 -20.05 -10.26
CA ARG A 299 -10.57 -20.88 -11.35
C ARG A 299 -9.39 -21.67 -11.93
N PRO A 300 -9.40 -23.04 -11.92
CA PRO A 300 -8.30 -23.83 -12.47
C PRO A 300 -8.05 -23.49 -13.95
N TRP A 301 -6.77 -23.33 -14.34
CA TRP A 301 -6.39 -22.89 -15.70
C TRP A 301 -6.97 -23.75 -16.80
N ASP A 302 -6.98 -25.08 -16.61
CA ASP A 302 -7.53 -26.02 -17.60
C ASP A 302 -9.05 -25.95 -17.73
N SER A 303 -9.76 -25.32 -16.77
CA SER A 303 -11.19 -25.07 -16.85
C SER A 303 -11.57 -23.86 -17.69
N LEU A 304 -10.57 -23.01 -18.04
CA LEU A 304 -10.78 -21.78 -18.78
C LEU A 304 -10.85 -22.04 -20.29
N ASN A 305 -11.70 -21.29 -20.99
CA ASN A 305 -11.70 -21.25 -22.45
C ASN A 305 -10.57 -20.38 -23.00
N ASP A 306 -10.39 -20.36 -24.32
CA ASP A 306 -9.28 -19.67 -24.99
C ASP A 306 -9.35 -18.13 -24.78
N GLU A 307 -10.55 -17.56 -24.73
CA GLU A 307 -10.73 -16.11 -24.52
C GLU A 307 -10.36 -15.71 -23.08
N GLU A 308 -10.78 -16.52 -22.11
CA GLU A 308 -10.41 -16.36 -20.70
C GLU A 308 -8.89 -16.47 -20.51
N LYS A 309 -8.26 -17.50 -21.07
CA LYS A 309 -6.81 -17.69 -21.02
C LYS A 309 -6.06 -16.51 -21.62
N ARG A 310 -6.51 -16.02 -22.79
CA ARG A 310 -5.93 -14.86 -23.44
C ARG A 310 -6.01 -13.61 -22.56
N LEU A 311 -7.18 -13.34 -21.97
CA LEU A 311 -7.37 -12.18 -21.08
C LEU A 311 -6.50 -12.30 -19.83
N PHE A 312 -6.50 -13.46 -19.19
CA PHE A 312 -5.75 -13.67 -17.94
C PHE A 312 -4.24 -13.61 -18.14
N SER A 313 -3.74 -14.16 -19.28
CA SER A 313 -2.34 -13.99 -19.68
C SER A 313 -1.99 -12.51 -19.86
N ARG A 314 -2.83 -11.76 -20.59
CA ARG A 314 -2.57 -10.34 -20.86
C ARG A 314 -2.53 -9.50 -19.60
N MET A 315 -3.43 -9.74 -18.65
CA MET A 315 -3.42 -9.04 -17.36
C MET A 315 -2.12 -9.29 -16.58
N ALA A 316 -1.59 -10.52 -16.60
CA ALA A 316 -0.29 -10.84 -16.01
C ALA A 316 0.89 -10.20 -16.75
N GLU A 317 0.84 -10.11 -18.08
CA GLU A 317 1.84 -9.43 -18.90
C GLU A 317 1.92 -7.94 -18.56
N VAL A 318 0.76 -7.29 -18.36
CA VAL A 318 0.67 -5.88 -17.95
C VAL A 318 1.28 -5.68 -16.57
N PHE A 319 0.95 -6.53 -15.60
CA PHE A 319 1.55 -6.51 -14.27
C PHE A 319 3.08 -6.68 -14.32
N ALA A 320 3.57 -7.69 -15.05
CA ALA A 320 4.99 -7.92 -15.19
C ALA A 320 5.71 -6.75 -15.88
N GLY A 321 5.09 -6.15 -16.89
CA GLY A 321 5.58 -4.95 -17.54
C GLY A 321 5.65 -3.75 -16.60
N PHE A 322 4.65 -3.57 -15.75
CA PHE A 322 4.60 -2.51 -14.73
C PHE A 322 5.74 -2.64 -13.71
N LEU A 323 5.97 -3.84 -13.21
CA LEU A 323 7.08 -4.09 -12.29
C LEU A 323 8.44 -3.86 -12.95
N SER A 324 8.68 -4.41 -14.16
CA SER A 324 9.94 -4.22 -14.87
C SER A 324 10.20 -2.77 -15.24
N TYR A 325 9.17 -2.01 -15.59
CA TYR A 325 9.29 -0.56 -15.82
C TYR A 325 9.71 0.17 -14.56
N THR A 326 9.06 -0.13 -13.44
CA THR A 326 9.37 0.48 -12.14
C THR A 326 10.77 0.10 -11.67
N ASP A 327 11.16 -1.16 -11.84
CA ASP A 327 12.52 -1.64 -11.54
C ASP A 327 13.58 -0.87 -12.35
N ALA A 328 13.32 -0.62 -13.64
CA ALA A 328 14.21 0.19 -14.45
C ALA A 328 14.33 1.65 -13.94
N GLN A 329 13.24 2.22 -13.37
CA GLN A 329 13.32 3.55 -12.77
C GLN A 329 14.10 3.52 -11.43
N ILE A 330 13.95 2.48 -10.62
CA ILE A 330 14.76 2.28 -9.41
C ILE A 330 16.24 2.06 -9.80
N GLY A 331 16.51 1.37 -10.91
CA GLY A 331 17.84 1.24 -11.47
C GLY A 331 18.55 2.58 -11.68
N ARG A 332 17.82 3.61 -12.13
CA ARG A 332 18.35 4.97 -12.27
C ARG A 332 18.76 5.60 -10.95
N ILE A 333 18.04 5.31 -9.85
CA ILE A 333 18.44 5.75 -8.50
C ILE A 333 19.78 5.08 -8.12
N LEU A 334 19.89 3.77 -8.32
CA LEU A 334 21.11 3.03 -8.02
C LEU A 334 22.30 3.50 -8.86
N ASP A 335 22.09 3.79 -10.16
CA ASP A 335 23.10 4.35 -11.05
C ASP A 335 23.59 5.71 -10.55
N TYR A 336 22.68 6.60 -10.17
CA TYR A 336 23.03 7.89 -9.59
C TYR A 336 23.86 7.74 -8.30
N LEU A 337 23.48 6.81 -7.41
CA LEU A 337 24.23 6.53 -6.18
C LEU A 337 25.63 5.98 -6.46
N GLU A 338 25.78 5.14 -7.49
CA GLU A 338 27.09 4.62 -7.91
C GLU A 338 27.96 5.71 -8.53
N GLU A 339 27.43 6.46 -9.49
CA GLU A 339 28.12 7.57 -10.17
C GLU A 339 28.58 8.66 -9.19
N SER A 340 27.79 8.93 -8.16
CA SER A 340 28.10 9.89 -7.10
C SER A 340 28.95 9.32 -5.96
N GLY A 341 29.37 8.04 -6.04
CA GLY A 341 30.23 7.39 -5.03
C GLY A 341 29.52 7.12 -3.70
N GLN A 342 28.20 7.09 -3.66
CA GLN A 342 27.42 6.91 -2.43
C GLN A 342 26.94 5.46 -2.22
N LEU A 343 26.85 4.65 -3.28
CA LEU A 343 26.19 3.34 -3.26
C LEU A 343 26.80 2.38 -2.21
N ASP A 344 28.11 2.31 -2.10
CA ASP A 344 28.80 1.38 -1.19
C ASP A 344 28.61 1.74 0.28
N ASN A 345 28.38 3.03 0.59
CA ASN A 345 28.09 3.50 1.94
C ASN A 345 26.60 3.83 2.14
N THR A 346 25.73 3.12 1.46
CA THR A 346 24.28 3.19 1.65
C THR A 346 23.75 1.85 2.13
N ILE A 347 23.06 1.86 3.28
CA ILE A 347 22.26 0.73 3.75
C ILE A 347 20.99 0.72 2.92
N ILE A 348 20.83 -0.29 2.06
CA ILE A 348 19.65 -0.47 1.23
C ILE A 348 18.80 -1.60 1.82
N VAL A 349 17.58 -1.31 2.19
CA VAL A 349 16.56 -2.28 2.60
C VAL A 349 15.48 -2.30 1.54
N VAL A 350 15.29 -3.43 0.89
CA VAL A 350 14.22 -3.66 -0.07
C VAL A 350 13.24 -4.65 0.51
N ILE A 351 11.95 -4.35 0.50
CA ILE A 351 10.90 -5.28 0.91
C ILE A 351 9.68 -5.19 -0.02
N SER A 352 8.88 -6.25 -0.07
CA SER A 352 7.45 -6.13 -0.36
C SER A 352 6.67 -5.93 0.94
N ASP A 353 5.60 -5.16 0.93
CA ASP A 353 4.85 -4.85 2.15
C ASP A 353 3.77 -5.89 2.51
N ASN A 354 3.40 -6.73 1.57
CA ASN A 354 2.55 -7.91 1.77
C ASN A 354 2.60 -8.82 0.54
N GLY A 355 2.02 -10.00 0.64
CA GLY A 355 1.89 -10.92 -0.47
C GLY A 355 1.10 -10.35 -1.65
N ALA A 356 1.20 -11.00 -2.81
CA ALA A 356 0.47 -10.63 -4.01
C ALA A 356 -1.03 -10.48 -3.76
N SER A 357 -1.67 -9.52 -4.41
CA SER A 357 -3.08 -9.20 -4.22
C SER A 357 -4.01 -10.14 -5.00
N GLY A 358 -5.06 -10.63 -4.33
CA GLY A 358 -6.17 -11.36 -4.95
C GLY A 358 -7.39 -10.49 -5.29
N GLU A 359 -7.26 -9.17 -5.22
CA GLU A 359 -8.38 -8.22 -5.30
C GLU A 359 -8.94 -8.01 -6.71
N GLY A 360 -8.34 -8.65 -7.73
CA GLY A 360 -8.95 -8.81 -9.05
C GLY A 360 -10.05 -9.88 -9.11
N GLY A 361 -10.22 -10.68 -8.04
CA GLY A 361 -11.20 -11.75 -8.00
C GLY A 361 -10.95 -12.87 -9.01
N PRO A 362 -11.94 -13.73 -9.28
CA PRO A 362 -11.73 -14.94 -10.10
C PRO A 362 -11.46 -14.67 -11.59
N ASN A 363 -11.85 -13.51 -12.12
CA ASN A 363 -11.76 -13.17 -13.53
C ASN A 363 -10.76 -12.04 -13.85
N GLY A 364 -10.11 -11.46 -12.85
CA GLY A 364 -9.45 -10.18 -12.97
C GLY A 364 -10.47 -9.03 -13.05
N SER A 365 -9.99 -7.82 -13.12
CA SER A 365 -10.85 -6.65 -13.24
C SER A 365 -10.23 -5.63 -14.20
N VAL A 366 -11.08 -4.91 -14.92
CA VAL A 366 -10.69 -3.69 -15.65
C VAL A 366 -10.90 -2.45 -14.80
N ASN A 367 -11.54 -2.60 -13.62
CA ASN A 367 -11.70 -1.58 -12.60
C ASN A 367 -11.81 -2.23 -11.22
N GLU A 368 -10.70 -2.25 -10.47
CA GLU A 368 -10.61 -2.86 -9.13
C GLU A 368 -11.65 -2.31 -8.13
N GLY A 369 -12.10 -1.08 -8.31
CA GLY A 369 -13.20 -0.51 -7.52
C GLY A 369 -14.46 -1.38 -7.49
N LYS A 370 -14.65 -2.28 -8.47
CA LYS A 370 -15.75 -3.25 -8.49
C LYS A 370 -15.61 -4.29 -7.39
N PHE A 371 -14.40 -4.80 -7.14
CA PHE A 371 -14.14 -5.77 -6.07
C PHE A 371 -14.61 -5.24 -4.71
N PHE A 372 -14.23 -4.01 -4.37
CA PHE A 372 -14.62 -3.37 -3.11
C PHE A 372 -16.11 -3.06 -3.01
N ASN A 373 -16.81 -3.00 -4.14
CA ASN A 373 -18.27 -2.85 -4.20
C ASN A 373 -19.02 -4.19 -4.32
N GLY A 374 -18.32 -5.32 -4.20
CA GLY A 374 -18.91 -6.67 -4.24
C GLY A 374 -19.29 -7.15 -5.63
N TYR A 375 -18.77 -6.52 -6.70
CA TYR A 375 -18.98 -6.94 -8.08
C TYR A 375 -17.82 -7.79 -8.58
N ILE A 376 -18.15 -8.79 -9.38
CA ILE A 376 -17.18 -9.62 -10.11
C ILE A 376 -17.31 -9.27 -11.58
N ASP A 377 -16.21 -8.87 -12.22
CA ASP A 377 -16.17 -8.60 -13.65
C ASP A 377 -16.51 -9.86 -14.46
N THR A 378 -17.23 -9.67 -15.54
CA THR A 378 -17.40 -10.71 -16.55
C THR A 378 -16.28 -10.62 -17.57
N VAL A 379 -15.87 -11.77 -18.10
CA VAL A 379 -14.83 -11.82 -19.14
C VAL A 379 -15.26 -11.06 -20.39
N GLU A 380 -16.55 -11.14 -20.76
CA GLU A 380 -17.09 -10.41 -21.92
C GLU A 380 -16.94 -8.88 -21.78
N GLU A 381 -17.16 -8.34 -20.58
CA GLU A 381 -17.00 -6.91 -20.32
C GLU A 381 -15.52 -6.51 -20.34
N SER A 382 -14.67 -7.29 -19.70
CA SER A 382 -13.23 -7.03 -19.65
C SER A 382 -12.59 -7.10 -21.04
N MET A 383 -13.05 -8.02 -21.90
CA MET A 383 -12.55 -8.14 -23.28
C MET A 383 -12.83 -6.92 -24.16
N LYS A 384 -13.83 -6.11 -23.83
CA LYS A 384 -14.09 -4.82 -24.54
C LYS A 384 -12.93 -3.82 -24.35
N LEU A 385 -12.20 -3.94 -23.26
CA LEU A 385 -11.06 -3.09 -22.89
C LEU A 385 -9.70 -3.79 -23.01
N PHE A 386 -9.66 -4.96 -23.65
CA PHE A 386 -8.45 -5.79 -23.76
C PHE A 386 -7.23 -5.02 -24.30
N ASP A 387 -7.40 -4.23 -25.35
CA ASP A 387 -6.34 -3.45 -25.98
C ASP A 387 -5.96 -2.19 -25.18
N HIS A 388 -6.74 -1.83 -24.16
CA HIS A 388 -6.55 -0.69 -23.25
C HIS A 388 -5.96 -1.08 -21.89
N LEU A 389 -5.76 -2.39 -21.64
CA LEU A 389 -5.18 -2.87 -20.38
C LEU A 389 -3.79 -2.26 -20.15
N GLY A 390 -3.62 -1.64 -18.99
CA GLY A 390 -2.42 -0.90 -18.62
C GLY A 390 -2.45 0.58 -19.00
N GLY A 391 -3.41 1.01 -19.82
CA GLY A 391 -3.62 2.41 -20.18
C GLY A 391 -4.55 3.15 -19.22
N PRO A 392 -4.71 4.46 -19.41
CA PRO A 392 -5.52 5.32 -18.53
C PRO A 392 -7.03 5.05 -18.61
N GLU A 393 -7.49 4.26 -19.58
CA GLU A 393 -8.89 3.87 -19.73
C GLU A 393 -9.30 2.73 -18.79
N THR A 394 -8.34 2.06 -18.15
CA THR A 394 -8.57 0.96 -17.21
C THR A 394 -8.01 1.26 -15.84
N TYR A 395 -8.56 0.63 -14.83
CA TYR A 395 -8.04 0.60 -13.46
C TYR A 395 -7.86 -0.88 -13.11
N ASN A 396 -6.99 -1.57 -13.86
CA ASN A 396 -7.01 -3.02 -13.99
C ASN A 396 -6.19 -3.77 -12.96
N HIS A 397 -6.65 -4.98 -12.67
CA HIS A 397 -6.00 -5.97 -11.80
C HIS A 397 -6.07 -7.36 -12.43
N TYR A 398 -5.07 -8.20 -12.23
CA TYR A 398 -5.05 -9.59 -12.70
C TYR A 398 -6.01 -10.49 -11.90
N PRO A 399 -6.44 -11.66 -12.44
CA PRO A 399 -7.25 -12.63 -11.70
C PRO A 399 -6.45 -13.32 -10.59
N ILE A 400 -7.14 -13.66 -9.51
CA ILE A 400 -6.59 -14.25 -8.26
C ILE A 400 -5.69 -15.47 -8.47
N GLY A 401 -5.85 -16.21 -9.56
CA GLY A 401 -4.94 -17.30 -9.93
C GLY A 401 -3.49 -16.86 -10.06
N TRP A 402 -3.26 -15.62 -10.53
CA TRP A 402 -1.93 -15.05 -10.58
C TRP A 402 -1.41 -14.59 -9.22
N ALA A 403 -2.29 -14.13 -8.31
CA ALA A 403 -1.89 -13.88 -6.93
C ALA A 403 -1.32 -15.14 -6.27
N MET A 404 -2.04 -16.28 -6.44
CA MET A 404 -1.56 -17.56 -5.98
C MET A 404 -0.21 -17.96 -6.61
N ALA A 405 -0.04 -17.69 -7.91
CA ALA A 405 1.21 -17.99 -8.62
C ALA A 405 2.38 -17.15 -8.10
N PHE A 406 2.18 -15.86 -7.94
CA PHE A 406 3.20 -14.94 -7.45
C PHE A 406 3.57 -15.13 -5.96
N ASN A 407 2.74 -15.83 -5.20
CA ASN A 407 3.03 -16.23 -3.81
C ASN A 407 3.62 -17.63 -3.66
N THR A 408 3.99 -18.29 -4.76
CA THR A 408 4.56 -19.65 -4.71
C THR A 408 5.75 -19.74 -3.75
N PRO A 409 5.82 -20.79 -2.88
CA PRO A 409 4.97 -21.99 -2.84
C PRO A 409 3.78 -21.91 -1.89
N TYR A 410 3.51 -20.76 -1.32
CA TYR A 410 2.67 -20.55 -0.16
C TYR A 410 1.17 -20.60 -0.45
N LYS A 411 0.37 -20.76 0.64
CA LYS A 411 -1.09 -20.70 0.61
C LYS A 411 -1.59 -19.28 0.70
N LEU A 412 -2.68 -18.97 0.00
CA LEU A 412 -3.39 -17.70 0.04
C LEU A 412 -2.51 -16.51 -0.40
N TYR A 413 -2.89 -15.28 0.00
CA TYR A 413 -2.36 -14.05 -0.57
C TYR A 413 -2.65 -12.88 0.39
N LYS A 414 -2.34 -11.67 -0.01
CA LYS A 414 -2.66 -10.40 0.70
C LYS A 414 -3.96 -10.52 1.50
N ARG A 415 -4.05 -9.90 2.66
CA ARG A 415 -5.14 -9.93 3.65
C ARG A 415 -5.12 -11.11 4.63
N TYR A 416 -4.51 -12.24 4.28
CA TYR A 416 -4.49 -13.45 5.09
C TYR A 416 -3.24 -13.53 5.98
N ALA A 417 -3.28 -12.87 7.17
CA ALA A 417 -2.19 -12.96 8.15
C ALA A 417 -2.07 -14.35 8.81
N SER A 418 -3.00 -15.23 8.53
CA SER A 418 -3.02 -16.63 8.98
C SER A 418 -2.15 -17.57 8.13
N HIS A 419 -1.67 -17.11 6.96
CA HIS A 419 -0.97 -17.98 6.01
C HIS A 419 0.23 -17.28 5.38
N GLU A 420 1.25 -18.09 5.09
CA GLU A 420 2.52 -17.60 4.53
C GLU A 420 2.34 -16.78 3.24
N GLY A 421 1.37 -17.10 2.37
CA GLY A 421 1.13 -16.33 1.14
C GLY A 421 0.66 -14.89 1.36
N GLY A 422 0.21 -14.56 2.56
CA GLY A 422 -0.12 -13.17 2.90
C GLY A 422 1.01 -12.42 3.62
N ILE A 423 1.93 -13.16 4.26
CA ILE A 423 2.91 -12.58 5.19
C ILE A 423 4.38 -12.91 4.86
N ALA A 424 4.67 -13.96 4.09
CA ALA A 424 6.05 -14.34 3.74
C ALA A 424 6.42 -13.69 2.40
N ASP A 425 7.28 -12.69 2.47
CA ASP A 425 7.55 -11.76 1.39
C ASP A 425 9.04 -11.62 1.05
N SER A 426 9.31 -10.96 -0.08
CA SER A 426 10.67 -10.68 -0.52
C SER A 426 11.33 -9.62 0.36
N ALA A 427 12.57 -9.89 0.81
CA ALA A 427 13.39 -8.87 1.46
C ALA A 427 14.88 -9.01 1.12
N ILE A 428 15.54 -7.87 0.89
CA ILE A 428 16.97 -7.78 0.61
C ILE A 428 17.57 -6.69 1.51
N ILE A 429 18.73 -6.97 2.11
CA ILE A 429 19.53 -5.97 2.81
C ILE A 429 20.91 -5.93 2.20
N SER A 430 21.35 -4.76 1.74
CA SER A 430 22.65 -4.53 1.13
C SER A 430 23.36 -3.34 1.80
N TRP A 431 24.61 -3.52 2.18
CA TRP A 431 25.49 -2.44 2.62
C TRP A 431 26.96 -2.91 2.43
N PRO A 432 27.52 -2.73 1.25
CA PRO A 432 28.86 -3.25 0.93
C PRO A 432 29.96 -2.84 1.91
N ASN A 433 29.90 -1.62 2.44
CA ASN A 433 30.91 -1.15 3.42
C ASN A 433 30.73 -1.72 4.83
N GLY A 434 29.61 -2.32 5.16
CA GLY A 434 29.30 -2.78 6.52
C GLY A 434 28.84 -4.23 6.66
N ILE A 435 28.43 -4.88 5.58
CA ILE A 435 27.99 -6.29 5.56
C ILE A 435 28.91 -7.03 4.59
N ALA A 436 29.66 -8.01 5.11
CA ALA A 436 30.63 -8.77 4.32
C ALA A 436 29.98 -9.80 3.36
N ALA A 437 28.72 -10.18 3.63
CA ALA A 437 27.99 -11.16 2.82
C ALA A 437 27.46 -10.49 1.55
N HIS A 438 27.74 -11.11 0.39
CA HIS A 438 27.30 -10.63 -0.93
C HIS A 438 26.71 -11.77 -1.73
N GLY A 439 25.47 -11.56 -2.25
CA GLY A 439 24.74 -12.56 -3.02
C GLY A 439 24.25 -13.77 -2.22
N GLU A 440 24.35 -13.70 -0.90
CA GLU A 440 24.03 -14.80 -0.01
C GLU A 440 22.54 -14.84 0.38
N VAL A 441 22.13 -15.94 1.00
CA VAL A 441 20.80 -16.20 1.52
C VAL A 441 20.85 -16.35 3.04
N ARG A 442 19.82 -15.87 3.73
CA ARG A 442 19.60 -16.11 5.17
C ARG A 442 18.23 -16.71 5.37
N ASP A 443 18.20 -17.82 6.10
CA ASP A 443 17.01 -18.61 6.41
C ASP A 443 16.56 -18.43 7.87
N ASN A 444 16.96 -17.35 8.48
CA ASN A 444 16.52 -16.97 9.82
C ASN A 444 15.13 -16.36 9.75
N TYR A 445 14.26 -16.70 10.71
CA TYR A 445 12.96 -16.06 10.83
C TYR A 445 13.13 -14.58 11.21
N VAL A 446 12.53 -13.69 10.42
CA VAL A 446 12.58 -12.23 10.59
C VAL A 446 11.20 -11.65 10.33
N ASN A 447 10.78 -10.70 11.15
CA ASN A 447 9.56 -9.92 10.95
C ASN A 447 9.90 -8.49 10.56
N VAL A 448 9.03 -7.82 9.86
CA VAL A 448 9.21 -6.42 9.43
C VAL A 448 9.50 -5.46 10.59
N SER A 449 8.98 -5.73 11.79
CA SER A 449 9.29 -4.97 13.00
C SER A 449 10.77 -5.06 13.43
N ASP A 450 11.52 -6.05 12.95
CA ASP A 450 12.93 -6.29 13.28
C ASP A 450 13.87 -5.46 12.38
N ILE A 451 13.39 -4.90 11.27
CA ILE A 451 14.20 -4.14 10.31
C ILE A 451 14.79 -2.87 10.95
N THR A 452 13.94 -2.00 11.50
CA THR A 452 14.41 -0.74 12.10
C THR A 452 15.35 -0.95 13.29
N PRO A 453 15.12 -1.88 14.25
CA PRO A 453 16.13 -2.25 15.26
C PRO A 453 17.46 -2.70 14.66
N THR A 454 17.42 -3.47 13.56
CA THR A 454 18.64 -3.93 12.86
C THR A 454 19.37 -2.76 12.20
N VAL A 455 18.66 -1.83 11.58
CA VAL A 455 19.26 -0.62 10.99
C VAL A 455 19.91 0.25 12.08
N TYR A 456 19.27 0.44 13.22
CA TYR A 456 19.90 1.12 14.36
C TYR A 456 21.21 0.46 14.77
N ASP A 457 21.21 -0.87 14.88
CA ASP A 457 22.39 -1.62 15.27
C ASP A 457 23.51 -1.60 14.20
N LEU A 458 23.16 -1.69 12.91
CA LEU A 458 24.10 -1.51 11.80
C LEU A 458 24.78 -0.14 11.84
N MET A 459 24.02 0.90 12.16
CA MET A 459 24.49 2.30 12.26
C MET A 459 25.19 2.61 13.60
N ASN A 460 25.23 1.66 14.56
CA ASN A 460 25.64 1.87 15.94
C ASN A 460 24.85 2.99 16.64
N VAL A 461 23.55 3.07 16.34
CA VAL A 461 22.61 4.01 16.94
C VAL A 461 21.86 3.31 18.08
N THR A 462 22.01 3.76 19.30
CA THR A 462 21.13 3.34 20.39
C THR A 462 19.76 3.98 20.21
N PRO A 463 18.65 3.20 20.20
CA PRO A 463 17.31 3.75 20.18
C PRO A 463 17.13 4.80 21.29
N PRO A 464 16.64 5.99 20.97
CA PRO A 464 16.55 7.07 21.96
C PRO A 464 15.43 6.80 22.97
N GLU A 465 15.67 7.09 24.25
CA GLU A 465 14.63 7.06 25.28
C GLU A 465 13.62 8.22 25.14
N THR A 466 14.02 9.27 24.43
CA THR A 466 13.20 10.46 24.24
C THR A 466 13.41 11.05 22.84
N VAL A 467 12.34 11.37 22.16
CA VAL A 467 12.35 12.06 20.85
C VAL A 467 11.48 13.31 20.96
N LYS A 468 11.99 14.46 20.53
CA LYS A 468 11.30 15.77 20.65
C LYS A 468 10.73 16.03 22.06
N GLY A 469 11.42 15.54 23.09
CA GLY A 469 11.00 15.69 24.50
C GLY A 469 9.93 14.70 24.96
N ILE A 470 9.52 13.74 24.13
CA ILE A 470 8.50 12.73 24.46
C ILE A 470 9.19 11.40 24.76
N PRO A 471 8.99 10.80 25.95
CA PRO A 471 9.48 9.46 26.25
C PRO A 471 8.94 8.44 25.23
N GLN A 472 9.81 7.51 24.81
CA GLN A 472 9.49 6.54 23.78
C GLN A 472 9.15 5.17 24.36
N ASN A 473 8.11 4.54 23.82
CA ASN A 473 7.80 3.14 24.10
C ASN A 473 8.95 2.23 23.61
N PRO A 474 9.20 1.08 24.28
CA PRO A 474 10.19 0.11 23.82
C PRO A 474 9.93 -0.37 22.39
N LEU A 475 10.98 -0.81 21.71
CA LEU A 475 10.85 -1.56 20.45
C LEU A 475 10.27 -2.95 20.73
N ASP A 476 9.38 -3.42 19.85
CA ASP A 476 8.89 -4.81 19.90
C ASP A 476 9.77 -5.75 19.06
N GLY A 477 10.38 -5.21 18.00
CA GLY A 477 11.30 -5.93 17.14
C GLY A 477 12.68 -6.11 17.77
N VAL A 478 13.44 -7.09 17.26
CA VAL A 478 14.79 -7.42 17.68
C VAL A 478 15.78 -7.24 16.52
N SER A 479 17.03 -6.88 16.82
CA SER A 479 18.06 -6.78 15.79
C SER A 479 18.56 -8.17 15.39
N PHE A 480 18.60 -8.44 14.09
CA PHE A 480 19.20 -9.64 13.51
C PHE A 480 20.53 -9.36 12.80
N LYS A 481 21.23 -8.27 13.16
CA LYS A 481 22.54 -7.90 12.59
C LYS A 481 23.53 -9.07 12.61
N ALA A 482 23.55 -9.86 13.68
CA ALA A 482 24.43 -11.02 13.80
C ALA A 482 24.16 -12.05 12.67
N ALA A 483 22.90 -12.30 12.33
CA ALA A 483 22.51 -13.23 11.28
C ALA A 483 22.90 -12.74 9.87
N LEU A 484 23.02 -11.43 9.65
CA LEU A 484 23.54 -10.91 8.38
C LEU A 484 25.01 -11.30 8.16
N ALA A 485 25.80 -11.36 9.22
CA ALA A 485 27.21 -11.74 9.16
C ALA A 485 27.42 -13.28 9.19
N ASP A 486 26.64 -14.00 10.01
CA ASP A 486 26.74 -15.45 10.20
C ASP A 486 25.35 -16.09 10.10
N PRO A 487 25.09 -16.96 9.10
CA PRO A 487 23.79 -17.61 8.92
C PRO A 487 23.38 -18.52 10.10
N ALA A 488 24.35 -18.94 10.93
CA ALA A 488 24.11 -19.77 12.11
C ALA A 488 23.81 -18.95 13.38
N ALA A 489 23.93 -17.62 13.31
CA ALA A 489 23.67 -16.77 14.47
C ALA A 489 22.19 -16.76 14.82
N ASP A 490 21.92 -16.82 16.13
CA ASP A 490 20.56 -16.63 16.66
C ASP A 490 20.11 -15.16 16.48
N THR A 491 18.91 -14.96 15.97
CA THR A 491 18.31 -13.62 15.86
C THR A 491 17.74 -13.14 17.19
N GLY A 492 17.56 -14.02 18.17
CA GLY A 492 16.83 -13.75 19.41
C GLY A 492 15.33 -13.65 19.24
N LYS A 493 14.80 -13.85 18.04
CA LYS A 493 13.37 -13.87 17.75
C LYS A 493 12.80 -15.26 18.01
N THR A 494 11.94 -15.40 19.01
CA THR A 494 11.34 -16.68 19.38
C THR A 494 9.85 -16.74 19.09
N THR A 495 9.18 -15.59 19.01
CA THR A 495 7.73 -15.52 18.87
C THR A 495 7.30 -14.33 18.01
N GLN A 496 6.32 -14.52 17.16
CA GLN A 496 5.63 -13.47 16.44
C GLN A 496 4.15 -13.81 16.28
N PHE A 497 3.27 -12.92 16.77
CA PHE A 497 1.84 -13.06 16.55
C PHE A 497 1.39 -12.24 15.34
N TYR A 498 0.29 -12.69 14.74
CA TYR A 498 -0.34 -12.08 13.58
C TYR A 498 -1.84 -11.94 13.80
N THR A 499 -2.39 -10.84 13.30
CA THR A 499 -3.83 -10.60 13.21
C THR A 499 -4.12 -9.64 12.07
N MET A 500 -5.13 -9.93 11.26
CA MET A 500 -5.57 -9.09 10.17
C MET A 500 -6.97 -9.52 9.71
N LEU A 501 -7.92 -8.57 9.67
CA LEU A 501 -9.27 -8.81 9.15
C LEU A 501 -9.91 -10.11 9.67
N GLY A 502 -9.80 -10.35 10.99
CA GLY A 502 -10.31 -11.55 11.66
C GLY A 502 -9.39 -12.77 11.62
N THR A 503 -8.46 -12.86 10.66
CA THR A 503 -7.48 -13.94 10.59
C THR A 503 -6.44 -13.84 11.70
N ARG A 504 -5.95 -14.97 12.19
CA ARG A 504 -4.99 -15.07 13.28
C ARG A 504 -3.88 -16.04 12.97
N GLY A 505 -2.68 -15.73 13.42
CA GLY A 505 -1.53 -16.62 13.34
C GLY A 505 -0.55 -16.38 14.49
N ILE A 506 0.21 -17.41 14.85
CA ILE A 506 1.30 -17.34 15.83
C ILE A 506 2.45 -18.23 15.36
N TRP A 507 3.62 -17.61 15.19
CA TRP A 507 4.86 -18.33 15.01
C TRP A 507 5.61 -18.44 16.35
N HIS A 508 6.12 -19.62 16.68
CA HIS A 508 6.95 -19.86 17.85
C HIS A 508 7.93 -20.98 17.58
N ASP A 509 9.23 -20.67 17.61
CA ASP A 509 10.35 -21.62 17.47
C ASP A 509 10.13 -22.64 16.32
N GLY A 510 9.78 -22.14 15.12
CA GLY A 510 9.60 -22.96 13.92
C GLY A 510 8.23 -23.63 13.79
N TRP A 511 7.33 -23.44 14.75
CA TRP A 511 5.93 -23.85 14.67
C TRP A 511 5.03 -22.69 14.32
N PHE A 512 3.96 -22.94 13.59
CA PHE A 512 2.95 -21.94 13.24
C PHE A 512 1.56 -22.51 13.47
N ALA A 513 0.76 -21.82 14.28
CA ALA A 513 -0.67 -22.12 14.40
C ALA A 513 -1.48 -20.97 13.85
N ASN A 514 -2.55 -21.28 13.12
CA ASN A 514 -3.39 -20.28 12.47
C ASN A 514 -4.86 -20.66 12.46
N THR A 515 -5.72 -19.64 12.25
CA THR A 515 -7.14 -19.85 12.02
C THR A 515 -7.47 -19.96 10.53
N VAL A 516 -8.45 -20.78 10.21
CA VAL A 516 -9.15 -20.76 8.93
C VAL A 516 -10.34 -19.82 9.08
N HIS A 517 -10.18 -18.61 8.57
CA HIS A 517 -11.16 -17.55 8.59
C HIS A 517 -11.12 -16.77 7.28
N ALA A 518 -12.28 -16.47 6.69
CA ALA A 518 -12.31 -15.65 5.48
C ALA A 518 -12.06 -14.19 5.83
N ALA A 519 -11.06 -13.58 5.18
CA ALA A 519 -10.84 -12.15 5.27
C ALA A 519 -11.94 -11.38 4.53
N THR A 520 -12.20 -10.13 4.90
CA THR A 520 -13.17 -9.30 4.18
C THR A 520 -13.00 -9.40 2.65
N PRO A 521 -14.09 -9.28 1.86
CA PRO A 521 -15.37 -8.65 2.21
C PRO A 521 -16.44 -9.58 2.79
N ALA A 522 -16.17 -10.85 3.03
CA ALA A 522 -17.20 -11.80 3.43
C ALA A 522 -17.69 -11.63 4.88
N GLY A 523 -16.76 -11.38 5.83
CA GLY A 523 -17.05 -11.23 7.24
C GLY A 523 -17.80 -12.44 7.86
N TRP A 524 -17.06 -13.34 8.53
CA TRP A 524 -17.69 -14.51 9.16
C TRP A 524 -18.07 -14.28 10.62
N SER A 525 -17.45 -13.29 11.27
CA SER A 525 -17.61 -13.06 12.71
C SER A 525 -17.35 -14.32 13.56
N HIS A 526 -17.87 -14.38 14.80
CA HIS A 526 -17.79 -15.59 15.65
C HIS A 526 -16.40 -16.22 15.76
N PHE A 527 -15.37 -15.42 15.97
CA PHE A 527 -13.96 -15.81 16.03
C PHE A 527 -13.63 -16.90 17.05
N ASP A 528 -14.46 -17.08 18.08
CA ASP A 528 -14.37 -18.14 19.09
C ASP A 528 -14.66 -19.56 18.52
N GLN A 529 -15.30 -19.64 17.36
CA GLN A 529 -15.66 -20.88 16.67
C GLN A 529 -14.72 -21.23 15.49
N ASP A 530 -13.73 -20.41 15.21
CA ASP A 530 -12.78 -20.65 14.13
C ASP A 530 -12.04 -21.98 14.32
N ARG A 531 -11.88 -22.72 13.22
CA ARG A 531 -11.00 -23.87 13.15
C ARG A 531 -9.55 -23.39 13.18
N TRP A 532 -8.73 -24.07 14.00
CA TRP A 532 -7.30 -23.85 14.05
C TRP A 532 -6.55 -25.00 13.35
N GLU A 533 -5.45 -24.65 12.72
CA GLU A 533 -4.47 -25.54 12.12
C GLU A 533 -3.11 -25.32 12.77
N VAL A 534 -2.21 -26.31 12.71
CA VAL A 534 -0.83 -26.18 13.18
C VAL A 534 0.16 -26.81 12.23
N TYR A 535 1.26 -26.12 11.97
CA TYR A 535 2.30 -26.50 11.02
C TYR A 535 3.69 -26.42 11.66
N HIS A 536 4.59 -27.28 11.23
CA HIS A 536 6.01 -27.13 11.54
C HIS A 536 6.72 -26.43 10.37
N ILE A 537 6.70 -25.09 10.36
CA ILE A 537 7.16 -24.26 9.22
C ILE A 537 8.62 -24.53 8.83
N ALA A 538 9.48 -24.88 9.77
CA ALA A 538 10.86 -25.24 9.46
C ALA A 538 10.98 -26.49 8.56
N LYS A 539 9.92 -27.33 8.48
CA LYS A 539 9.86 -28.54 7.65
C LYS A 539 8.82 -28.46 6.55
N ASP A 540 7.76 -27.72 6.77
CA ASP A 540 6.61 -27.55 5.86
C ASP A 540 6.38 -26.05 5.60
N ARG A 541 7.26 -25.47 4.76
CA ARG A 541 7.25 -24.03 4.41
C ARG A 541 5.95 -23.55 3.80
N SER A 542 5.26 -24.42 3.09
CA SER A 542 4.05 -24.11 2.32
C SER A 542 2.76 -24.45 3.04
N GLN A 543 2.86 -24.90 4.31
CA GLN A 543 1.69 -25.26 5.13
C GLN A 543 0.81 -26.33 4.47
N CYS A 544 1.41 -27.37 3.88
CA CYS A 544 0.68 -28.43 3.20
C CYS A 544 0.06 -29.46 4.16
N HIS A 545 0.67 -29.67 5.32
CA HIS A 545 0.35 -30.76 6.24
C HIS A 545 -0.11 -30.22 7.60
N ASP A 546 -1.43 -30.11 7.78
CA ASP A 546 -2.02 -29.72 9.08
C ASP A 546 -1.81 -30.83 10.12
N LEU A 547 -1.06 -30.53 11.16
CA LEU A 547 -0.73 -31.43 12.28
C LEU A 547 -1.65 -31.27 13.49
N ALA A 548 -2.74 -30.48 13.42
CA ALA A 548 -3.61 -30.21 14.56
C ALA A 548 -4.18 -31.50 15.19
N GLY A 549 -4.51 -32.49 14.37
CA GLY A 549 -4.98 -33.79 14.84
C GLY A 549 -3.89 -34.67 15.46
N GLU A 550 -2.64 -34.51 15.03
CA GLU A 550 -1.49 -35.31 15.50
C GLU A 550 -0.77 -34.64 16.70
N GLN A 551 -0.87 -33.31 16.81
CA GLN A 551 -0.19 -32.48 17.80
C GLN A 551 -1.17 -31.59 18.60
N PRO A 552 -2.23 -32.13 19.22
CA PRO A 552 -3.27 -31.34 19.86
C PRO A 552 -2.72 -30.52 21.07
N GLU A 553 -1.73 -31.05 21.77
CA GLU A 553 -1.09 -30.33 22.91
C GLU A 553 -0.32 -29.11 22.41
N LYS A 554 0.42 -29.24 21.28
CA LYS A 554 1.13 -28.11 20.64
C LYS A 554 0.17 -27.05 20.12
N LEU A 555 -0.96 -27.47 19.56
CA LEU A 555 -2.00 -26.55 19.13
C LEU A 555 -2.55 -25.72 20.31
N GLU A 556 -2.89 -26.34 21.43
CA GLU A 556 -3.43 -25.63 22.59
C GLU A 556 -2.36 -24.72 23.25
N GLU A 557 -1.08 -25.13 23.26
CA GLU A 557 0.04 -24.29 23.67
C GLU A 557 0.11 -23.02 22.83
N LEU A 558 0.12 -23.16 21.51
CA LEU A 558 0.23 -22.03 20.56
C LEU A 558 -1.00 -21.14 20.58
N LYS A 559 -2.19 -21.67 20.72
CA LYS A 559 -3.41 -20.88 20.92
C LYS A 559 -3.33 -20.02 22.19
N ALA A 560 -2.91 -20.62 23.31
CA ALA A 560 -2.73 -19.87 24.57
C ALA A 560 -1.67 -18.77 24.42
N LEU A 561 -0.59 -19.07 23.71
CA LEU A 561 0.47 -18.11 23.40
C LEU A 561 -0.06 -16.95 22.54
N TRP A 562 -0.87 -17.24 21.49
CA TRP A 562 -1.48 -16.20 20.67
C TRP A 562 -2.29 -15.21 21.52
N PHE A 563 -3.15 -15.69 22.44
CA PHE A 563 -3.92 -14.81 23.32
C PHE A 563 -3.04 -14.00 24.28
N SER A 564 -1.94 -14.59 24.76
CA SER A 564 -0.97 -13.89 25.60
C SER A 564 -0.28 -12.75 24.84
N GLU A 565 0.21 -13.01 23.64
CA GLU A 565 0.86 -12.01 22.78
C GLU A 565 -0.14 -10.94 22.29
N ALA A 566 -1.36 -11.32 21.95
CA ALA A 566 -2.43 -10.39 21.61
C ALA A 566 -2.77 -9.44 22.77
N ALA A 567 -2.79 -9.94 24.01
CA ALA A 567 -2.97 -9.09 25.18
C ALA A 567 -1.80 -8.13 25.40
N LYS A 568 -0.57 -8.59 25.15
CA LYS A 568 0.66 -7.78 25.28
C LYS A 568 0.76 -6.66 24.24
N TYR A 569 0.35 -6.93 23.01
CA TYR A 569 0.54 -6.05 21.85
C TYR A 569 -0.77 -5.46 21.32
N ASN A 570 -1.81 -5.35 22.14
CA ASN A 570 -3.11 -4.80 21.75
C ASN A 570 -3.76 -5.50 20.56
N GLY A 571 -3.64 -6.84 20.45
CA GLY A 571 -4.18 -7.60 19.31
C GLY A 571 -5.71 -7.71 19.25
N LEU A 572 -6.43 -7.15 20.22
CA LEU A 572 -7.89 -7.17 20.34
C LEU A 572 -8.49 -5.75 20.38
N PRO A 573 -9.76 -5.56 19.93
CA PRO A 573 -10.67 -6.57 19.36
C PRO A 573 -10.26 -7.01 17.96
N LEU A 574 -10.74 -8.18 17.53
CA LEU A 574 -10.68 -8.61 16.12
C LEU A 574 -11.81 -7.95 15.33
N ALA A 575 -11.57 -7.69 14.07
CA ALA A 575 -12.57 -7.14 13.15
C ALA A 575 -12.43 -7.79 11.76
N ASP A 576 -13.56 -8.25 11.22
CA ASP A 576 -13.72 -8.75 9.84
C ASP A 576 -14.91 -8.07 9.15
N LEU A 577 -15.14 -6.82 9.49
CA LEU A 577 -16.25 -6.03 8.97
C LEU A 577 -16.19 -5.93 7.45
N ASN A 578 -17.32 -6.15 6.81
CA ASN A 578 -17.43 -5.87 5.39
C ASN A 578 -17.40 -4.35 5.10
N LEU A 579 -17.21 -3.99 3.84
CA LEU A 579 -17.10 -2.58 3.44
C LEU A 579 -18.30 -1.74 3.88
N MET A 580 -19.53 -2.26 3.79
CA MET A 580 -20.74 -1.51 4.17
C MET A 580 -20.83 -1.28 5.67
N GLU A 581 -20.45 -2.26 6.47
CA GLU A 581 -20.36 -2.11 7.92
C GLU A 581 -19.30 -1.07 8.30
N THR A 582 -18.15 -1.09 7.65
CA THR A 582 -17.07 -0.12 7.86
C THR A 582 -17.50 1.30 7.48
N LEU A 583 -18.12 1.49 6.31
CA LEU A 583 -18.57 2.80 5.82
C LEU A 583 -19.71 3.39 6.67
N THR A 584 -20.47 2.58 7.40
CA THR A 584 -21.58 3.05 8.25
C THR A 584 -21.15 3.37 9.67
N ARG A 585 -19.91 3.03 10.07
CA ARG A 585 -19.36 3.38 11.38
C ARG A 585 -19.03 4.86 11.50
N PHE A 586 -19.20 5.39 12.68
CA PHE A 586 -18.82 6.77 12.97
C PHE A 586 -17.31 6.95 12.85
N ARG A 587 -16.91 8.00 12.12
CA ARG A 587 -15.52 8.50 12.06
C ARG A 587 -15.50 9.99 12.43
N PRO A 588 -14.41 10.48 13.04
CA PRO A 588 -14.33 11.86 13.51
C PRO A 588 -14.04 12.84 12.35
N TYR A 589 -14.91 12.91 11.35
CA TYR A 589 -14.74 13.82 10.22
C TYR A 589 -14.70 15.29 10.66
N LEU A 590 -13.76 16.03 10.09
CA LEU A 590 -13.58 17.47 10.36
C LEU A 590 -14.83 18.29 10.08
N VAL A 591 -15.56 17.92 9.05
CA VAL A 591 -16.70 18.71 8.55
C VAL A 591 -17.93 18.63 9.44
N GLY A 592 -17.97 17.67 10.39
CA GLY A 592 -19.16 17.43 11.20
C GLY A 592 -20.41 17.12 10.35
N GLU A 593 -21.58 17.20 10.98
CA GLU A 593 -22.85 17.06 10.27
C GLU A 593 -23.18 18.36 9.52
N ARG A 594 -23.15 18.31 8.21
CA ARG A 594 -23.48 19.40 7.29
C ARG A 594 -24.49 18.96 6.24
N ASN A 595 -25.40 19.88 5.90
CA ASN A 595 -26.37 19.71 4.81
C ASN A 595 -26.04 20.60 3.61
N SER A 596 -25.03 21.45 3.70
CA SER A 596 -24.60 22.37 2.64
C SER A 596 -23.09 22.57 2.66
N TYR A 597 -22.51 22.56 1.46
CA TYR A 597 -21.08 22.75 1.20
C TYR A 597 -20.93 23.85 0.15
N VAL A 598 -19.88 24.65 0.25
CA VAL A 598 -19.53 25.67 -0.73
C VAL A 598 -18.10 25.42 -1.19
N TYR A 599 -17.93 25.24 -2.49
CA TYR A 599 -16.63 25.10 -3.13
C TYR A 599 -16.37 26.34 -4.00
N TYR A 600 -15.15 26.82 -4.01
CA TYR A 600 -14.74 27.97 -4.81
C TYR A 600 -13.88 27.49 -6.00
N PRO A 601 -13.87 28.24 -7.13
CA PRO A 601 -12.89 28.00 -8.19
C PRO A 601 -11.46 27.96 -7.64
N ASP A 602 -10.62 27.17 -8.27
CA ASP A 602 -9.19 27.02 -7.93
C ASP A 602 -8.91 26.55 -6.49
N CYS A 603 -9.88 25.99 -5.77
CA CYS A 603 -9.60 25.31 -4.52
C CYS A 603 -8.84 24.00 -4.81
N ALA A 604 -7.98 23.61 -3.87
CA ALA A 604 -7.33 22.31 -3.92
C ALA A 604 -8.37 21.18 -3.91
N ASP A 605 -8.01 20.01 -4.46
CA ASP A 605 -8.86 18.83 -4.43
C ASP A 605 -9.24 18.46 -2.99
N VAL A 606 -10.51 18.13 -2.80
CA VAL A 606 -11.05 17.83 -1.48
C VAL A 606 -11.15 16.31 -1.33
N GLY A 607 -10.30 15.75 -0.46
CA GLY A 607 -10.28 14.33 -0.19
C GLY A 607 -11.61 13.78 0.33
N ILE A 608 -11.86 12.50 0.12
CA ILE A 608 -13.13 11.81 0.43
C ILE A 608 -13.58 11.99 1.88
N GLY A 609 -12.67 12.07 2.84
CA GLY A 609 -12.97 12.29 4.27
C GLY A 609 -13.47 13.70 4.61
N ALA A 610 -13.44 14.65 3.67
CA ALA A 610 -13.86 16.05 3.85
C ALA A 610 -14.85 16.53 2.79
N ALA A 611 -15.05 15.78 1.70
CA ALA A 611 -15.95 16.11 0.60
C ALA A 611 -17.43 15.92 0.99
N ALA A 612 -18.32 16.54 0.22
CA ALA A 612 -19.75 16.32 0.35
C ALA A 612 -20.11 14.87 0.00
N GLU A 613 -20.76 14.17 0.92
CA GLU A 613 -21.22 12.81 0.68
C GLU A 613 -22.56 12.81 -0.06
N ILE A 614 -22.54 12.51 -1.35
CA ILE A 614 -23.73 12.46 -2.21
C ILE A 614 -24.12 11.04 -2.64
N ARG A 615 -23.33 10.03 -2.31
CA ARG A 615 -23.57 8.63 -2.70
C ARG A 615 -24.83 8.07 -2.06
N GLY A 616 -25.73 7.52 -2.87
CA GLY A 616 -26.94 6.84 -2.43
C GLY A 616 -27.97 7.70 -1.72
N ARG A 617 -27.91 9.03 -1.78
CA ARG A 617 -28.84 9.98 -1.13
C ARG A 617 -29.33 11.06 -2.07
N SER A 618 -30.41 11.77 -1.70
CA SER A 618 -30.85 12.96 -2.43
C SER A 618 -29.84 14.09 -2.26
N PHE A 619 -29.57 14.82 -3.35
CA PHE A 619 -28.65 15.97 -3.34
C PHE A 619 -29.03 17.01 -4.38
N ALA A 620 -28.48 18.21 -4.26
CA ALA A 620 -28.48 19.23 -5.29
C ALA A 620 -27.06 19.83 -5.41
N VAL A 621 -26.62 20.06 -6.64
CA VAL A 621 -25.42 20.83 -6.95
C VAL A 621 -25.85 22.06 -7.71
N LEU A 622 -25.41 23.25 -7.25
CA LEU A 622 -25.74 24.54 -7.85
C LEU A 622 -24.45 25.29 -8.12
N ALA A 623 -24.27 25.80 -9.32
CA ALA A 623 -23.15 26.61 -9.74
C ALA A 623 -23.65 28.04 -10.13
N ASP A 624 -23.14 29.06 -9.43
CA ASP A 624 -23.34 30.47 -9.78
C ASP A 624 -22.27 30.86 -10.80
N VAL A 625 -22.66 31.03 -12.05
CA VAL A 625 -21.75 31.22 -13.18
C VAL A 625 -22.13 32.43 -14.02
N THR A 626 -21.11 33.05 -14.65
CA THR A 626 -21.35 34.06 -15.72
C THR A 626 -20.93 33.46 -17.05
N VAL A 627 -21.85 33.40 -17.99
CA VAL A 627 -21.63 32.87 -19.34
C VAL A 627 -21.48 34.07 -20.29
N ASP A 628 -20.24 34.36 -20.70
CA ASP A 628 -19.93 35.55 -21.51
C ASP A 628 -20.04 35.30 -23.02
N THR A 629 -19.95 34.04 -23.46
CA THR A 629 -20.00 33.67 -24.87
C THR A 629 -20.87 32.45 -25.08
N THR A 630 -21.44 32.33 -26.29
CA THR A 630 -22.29 31.18 -26.70
C THR A 630 -21.49 29.87 -26.87
N GLY A 631 -20.17 29.97 -26.91
CA GLY A 631 -19.24 28.81 -26.98
C GLY A 631 -18.54 28.50 -25.65
N ALA A 632 -19.08 29.01 -24.51
CA ALA A 632 -18.50 28.68 -23.19
C ALA A 632 -18.61 27.17 -22.93
N GLU A 633 -17.51 26.58 -22.51
CA GLU A 633 -17.40 25.18 -22.12
C GLU A 633 -16.58 25.03 -20.83
N GLY A 634 -16.81 23.96 -20.09
CA GLY A 634 -16.03 23.65 -18.89
C GLY A 634 -16.80 22.89 -17.83
N VAL A 635 -16.05 22.37 -16.86
CA VAL A 635 -16.57 21.62 -15.72
C VAL A 635 -16.99 22.59 -14.61
N LEU A 636 -18.21 22.43 -14.11
CA LEU A 636 -18.76 23.18 -12.98
C LEU A 636 -18.59 22.45 -11.65
N PHE A 637 -18.70 21.12 -11.68
CA PHE A 637 -18.53 20.25 -10.52
C PHE A 637 -18.09 18.86 -10.97
N LYS A 638 -17.13 18.27 -10.27
CA LYS A 638 -16.68 16.89 -10.45
C LYS A 638 -16.52 16.23 -9.09
N GLN A 639 -16.96 14.98 -8.95
CA GLN A 639 -16.61 14.10 -7.85
C GLN A 639 -16.35 12.71 -8.42
N GLY A 640 -15.15 12.16 -8.16
CA GLY A 640 -14.66 10.94 -8.79
C GLY A 640 -13.97 11.19 -10.13
N GLY A 641 -13.88 10.18 -10.99
CA GLY A 641 -13.12 10.23 -12.24
C GLY A 641 -13.66 9.31 -13.33
N ALA A 642 -12.79 8.89 -14.24
CA ALA A 642 -13.11 8.01 -15.37
C ALA A 642 -13.68 6.65 -14.92
N HIS A 643 -13.26 6.18 -13.77
CA HIS A 643 -13.60 4.86 -13.23
C HIS A 643 -14.84 4.88 -12.31
N GLY A 644 -15.47 6.03 -12.13
CA GLY A 644 -16.72 6.18 -11.38
C GLY A 644 -16.88 7.59 -10.82
N GLY A 645 -18.12 8.11 -10.80
CA GLY A 645 -18.37 9.41 -10.21
C GLY A 645 -19.45 10.23 -10.88
N HIS A 646 -19.40 11.54 -10.63
CA HIS A 646 -20.37 12.53 -11.08
C HIS A 646 -19.68 13.74 -11.71
N VAL A 647 -20.24 14.29 -12.76
CA VAL A 647 -19.79 15.53 -13.34
C VAL A 647 -20.96 16.38 -13.85
N LEU A 648 -20.94 17.67 -13.50
CA LEU A 648 -21.82 18.71 -14.06
C LEU A 648 -20.95 19.65 -14.90
N PHE A 649 -21.27 19.82 -16.19
CA PHE A 649 -20.41 20.55 -17.11
C PHE A 649 -21.22 21.23 -18.22
N ILE A 650 -20.58 22.16 -18.92
CA ILE A 650 -21.09 22.83 -20.11
C ILE A 650 -20.28 22.32 -21.31
N GLN A 651 -20.97 21.90 -22.33
CA GLN A 651 -20.41 21.54 -23.64
C GLN A 651 -21.43 21.79 -24.75
N ASP A 652 -20.98 22.21 -25.94
CA ASP A 652 -21.84 22.53 -27.09
C ASP A 652 -22.97 23.46 -26.74
N GLY A 653 -22.72 24.43 -25.84
CA GLY A 653 -23.69 25.43 -25.37
C GLY A 653 -24.82 24.85 -24.51
N ARG A 654 -24.73 23.65 -24.00
CA ARG A 654 -25.74 23.00 -23.15
C ARG A 654 -25.17 22.60 -21.79
N LEU A 655 -26.05 22.52 -20.80
CA LEU A 655 -25.72 21.94 -19.49
C LEU A 655 -25.92 20.44 -19.56
N HIS A 656 -24.89 19.72 -19.08
CA HIS A 656 -24.85 18.28 -19.02
C HIS A 656 -24.55 17.81 -17.60
N TYR A 657 -25.11 16.67 -17.23
CA TYR A 657 -24.76 15.93 -16.07
C TYR A 657 -24.53 14.47 -16.45
N VAL A 658 -23.38 13.91 -16.00
CA VAL A 658 -23.08 12.49 -16.14
C VAL A 658 -22.96 11.86 -14.77
N TYR A 659 -23.61 10.73 -14.59
CA TYR A 659 -23.32 9.77 -13.56
C TYR A 659 -22.62 8.56 -14.20
N ASN A 660 -21.40 8.30 -13.77
CA ASN A 660 -20.60 7.15 -14.20
C ASN A 660 -20.61 6.10 -13.10
N PHE A 661 -21.22 4.95 -13.36
CA PHE A 661 -21.25 3.83 -12.42
C PHE A 661 -20.10 2.88 -12.70
N LEU A 662 -19.06 2.93 -11.85
CA LEU A 662 -17.89 2.05 -11.87
C LEU A 662 -17.20 1.90 -13.25
N GLY A 663 -17.24 2.93 -14.09
CA GLY A 663 -16.68 2.90 -15.45
C GLY A 663 -17.50 2.13 -16.49
N GLU A 664 -18.56 1.40 -16.08
CA GLU A 664 -19.36 0.54 -16.98
C GLU A 664 -20.51 1.26 -17.64
N ARG A 665 -21.23 2.06 -16.89
CA ARG A 665 -22.46 2.69 -17.32
C ARG A 665 -22.41 4.17 -17.05
N GLN A 666 -22.60 4.92 -18.12
CA GLN A 666 -22.75 6.37 -18.03
C GLN A 666 -24.19 6.75 -18.32
N GLN A 667 -24.79 7.50 -17.40
CA GLN A 667 -26.09 8.10 -17.57
C GLN A 667 -25.92 9.59 -17.85
N LEU A 668 -26.16 10.02 -19.08
CA LEU A 668 -26.09 11.41 -19.52
C LEU A 668 -27.47 12.04 -19.51
N VAL A 669 -27.61 13.17 -18.82
CA VAL A 669 -28.78 14.05 -18.91
C VAL A 669 -28.32 15.41 -19.44
N SER A 670 -29.01 15.93 -20.43
CA SER A 670 -28.67 17.19 -21.10
C SER A 670 -29.86 18.17 -21.06
N SER A 671 -29.55 19.47 -20.98
CA SER A 671 -30.61 20.50 -21.08
C SER A 671 -31.28 20.49 -22.44
N ALA A 672 -32.60 20.74 -22.48
CA ALA A 672 -33.38 20.76 -23.71
C ALA A 672 -32.99 21.90 -24.67
N GLY A 673 -32.51 23.02 -24.11
CA GLY A 673 -32.04 24.19 -24.84
C GLY A 673 -30.63 24.64 -24.47
N PRO A 674 -30.09 25.62 -25.22
CA PRO A 674 -28.79 26.21 -24.92
C PRO A 674 -28.81 27.02 -23.61
N ILE A 675 -27.63 27.18 -23.00
CA ILE A 675 -27.45 28.05 -21.84
C ILE A 675 -27.54 29.53 -22.30
N PRO A 676 -28.34 30.36 -21.64
CA PRO A 676 -28.42 31.79 -21.98
C PRO A 676 -27.13 32.51 -21.53
N LEU A 677 -26.81 33.63 -22.19
CA LEU A 677 -25.75 34.53 -21.79
C LEU A 677 -26.12 35.30 -20.53
N GLY A 678 -25.11 35.62 -19.70
CA GLY A 678 -25.26 36.37 -18.47
C GLY A 678 -24.94 35.54 -17.22
N ARG A 679 -25.32 36.09 -16.06
CA ARG A 679 -25.16 35.41 -14.79
C ARG A 679 -26.34 34.51 -14.51
N HIS A 680 -26.09 33.24 -14.27
CA HIS A 680 -27.11 32.22 -14.07
C HIS A 680 -26.73 31.28 -12.92
N LEU A 681 -27.76 30.72 -12.28
CA LEU A 681 -27.66 29.60 -11.37
C LEU A 681 -27.93 28.30 -12.13
N LEU A 682 -26.87 27.57 -12.48
CA LEU A 682 -26.99 26.29 -13.17
C LEU A 682 -26.93 25.15 -12.15
N GLY A 683 -27.75 24.11 -12.34
CA GLY A 683 -27.75 23.06 -11.35
C GLY A 683 -28.30 21.73 -11.76
N VAL A 684 -28.09 20.74 -10.90
CA VAL A 684 -28.71 19.42 -10.96
C VAL A 684 -29.26 19.05 -9.59
N ARG A 685 -30.41 18.40 -9.57
CA ARG A 685 -31.01 17.82 -8.37
C ARG A 685 -31.36 16.37 -8.64
N TYR A 686 -30.86 15.50 -7.73
CA TYR A 686 -31.27 14.11 -7.65
C TYR A 686 -32.17 13.91 -6.44
N GLU A 687 -33.33 13.31 -6.64
CA GLU A 687 -34.30 13.00 -5.60
C GLU A 687 -34.46 11.48 -5.49
N ARG A 688 -33.89 10.89 -4.45
CA ARG A 688 -33.99 9.44 -4.21
C ARG A 688 -35.44 9.06 -3.88
N LYS A 689 -35.97 8.05 -4.57
CA LYS A 689 -37.33 7.49 -4.40
C LYS A 689 -37.31 6.12 -3.73
N GLY A 690 -36.16 5.39 -3.78
CA GLY A 690 -36.05 4.04 -3.25
C GLY A 690 -34.77 3.36 -3.67
N THR A 691 -34.82 2.04 -3.71
CA THR A 691 -33.73 1.16 -4.20
C THR A 691 -34.30 0.09 -5.11
N VAL A 692 -33.49 -0.42 -6.02
CA VAL A 692 -33.82 -1.60 -6.84
C VAL A 692 -34.05 -2.79 -5.89
N ALA A 693 -35.06 -3.63 -6.18
CA ALA A 693 -35.36 -4.81 -5.38
C ALA A 693 -34.12 -5.74 -5.30
N ASN A 694 -33.81 -6.20 -4.11
CA ASN A 694 -32.65 -7.06 -3.82
C ASN A 694 -31.29 -6.43 -4.22
N SER A 695 -31.19 -5.10 -4.19
CA SER A 695 -29.98 -4.37 -4.55
C SER A 695 -29.83 -3.14 -3.65
N HIS A 696 -28.60 -2.62 -3.52
CA HIS A 696 -28.32 -1.34 -2.89
C HIS A 696 -28.40 -0.17 -3.88
N THR A 697 -28.67 -0.42 -5.15
CA THR A 697 -28.73 0.58 -6.22
C THR A 697 -29.85 1.59 -5.97
N PRO A 698 -29.55 2.88 -5.78
CA PRO A 698 -30.57 3.89 -5.53
C PRO A 698 -31.37 4.19 -6.79
N LEU A 699 -32.68 4.32 -6.64
CA LEU A 699 -33.61 4.81 -7.68
C LEU A 699 -34.05 6.21 -7.33
N GLY A 700 -34.16 7.06 -8.33
CA GLY A 700 -34.65 8.44 -8.15
C GLY A 700 -34.82 9.20 -9.45
N ASP A 701 -35.32 10.44 -9.32
CA ASP A 701 -35.47 11.38 -10.41
C ASP A 701 -34.28 12.36 -10.41
N LEU A 702 -33.75 12.65 -11.59
CA LEU A 702 -32.71 13.64 -11.78
C LEU A 702 -33.21 14.74 -12.69
N THR A 703 -32.99 16.01 -12.31
CA THR A 703 -33.47 17.16 -13.04
C THR A 703 -32.39 18.23 -13.14
N LEU A 704 -32.20 18.79 -14.33
CA LEU A 704 -31.33 19.94 -14.57
C LEU A 704 -32.11 21.25 -14.43
N TYR A 705 -31.46 22.31 -13.99
CA TYR A 705 -32.05 23.60 -13.72
C TYR A 705 -31.25 24.77 -14.31
N PHE A 706 -31.98 25.77 -14.84
CA PHE A 706 -31.53 27.15 -15.05
C PHE A 706 -32.38 28.09 -14.20
N ASP A 707 -31.75 28.84 -13.31
CA ASP A 707 -32.42 29.86 -12.48
C ASP A 707 -33.75 29.34 -11.87
N HIS A 708 -33.70 28.15 -11.25
CA HIS A 708 -34.85 27.45 -10.65
C HIS A 708 -35.86 26.82 -11.64
N ASN A 709 -35.69 26.98 -12.95
CA ASN A 709 -36.58 26.37 -13.95
C ASN A 709 -35.99 25.01 -14.39
N PRO A 710 -36.81 23.92 -14.43
CA PRO A 710 -36.37 22.64 -14.93
C PRO A 710 -36.12 22.72 -16.44
N VAL A 711 -34.99 22.17 -16.91
CA VAL A 711 -34.54 22.23 -18.31
C VAL A 711 -34.09 20.90 -18.91
N GLY A 712 -34.11 19.81 -18.10
CA GLY A 712 -33.72 18.47 -18.53
C GLY A 712 -33.90 17.45 -17.43
#